data_7f414c89443f737d5df18e1005eb5621
#
_entry.id   7f414c89443f737d5df18e1005eb5621
#
_cell.length_a   1.000
_cell.length_b   1.000
_cell.length_c   1.000
_cell.angle_alpha   90.00
_cell.angle_beta   90.00
_cell.angle_gamma   90.00
#
_symmetry.space_group_name_H-M   'P 1'
#
loop_
_entity.id
_entity.type
_entity.pdbx_description
1 polymer ?
#
loop_
_entity_poly.entity_id
_entity_poly.type
_entity_poly.pdbx_seq_one_letter_code
_entity_poly.pdbx_strand_id
1 'polypeptide(L)'
;MAQIAENPLILVDGSSYLYRAYHAFPPLTNSAGEATGAMYGVLNMLRSLLLQYHPSHVAVVFDAKGKTFRDELFENYKAHRPPMPDDLREQIEPLHKMVKAMGLPLLAVSGVEADDVIGTLAVQAEKVGKSVLISTGDKDMAQLVTPNVTLINTMNNSILGPQEVCDKYGIPPELIIDFLALMGDASDNIPGVPGVGEKTAQALLQGLGGLDSLYANLDKIAGLSFRGAKTMAPKLEQHKEVAYLSYQLATIKTDVELELSCDQLTVNELDVDELHRLFSRYEFKRWLLDIESGTWMQGKKSSPPVQAVSNSVVEQVAEEDNAPTLSADGYVTILDEKTLLDWVERLKQAEVFAFDTETDGLDTLTANLIGLSFAIKPGEAAYLPLAHDYLDAPEQLDRTKVLALFKPLLEDEKLLKIGQNLKFDKGVMQRYDIDLRGIAFDTMLESYVLDSVAGRHDMDSLAERYLNHKTITFEEIAGKGKNQLTFNQIALEQAGPYAAEDADVTLHLHQKLWGKLQPHADLCQVFQTIDMPLVPVLSRIERTGVLIDPVILAEHSKELTTRLAELEIQAYELAGEEFNLSSTKQLQGILYEKQKLPILKKTPKGAPSTNEEVLAELALDYPLPKLILEYRGLAKLKSTYTDKLPLMINPATKRVHTSYHQAVTATGRLSSSDPNLQNIPVRNDEGRRIRQAFIAPKGYSIVAADYSQIELRIMAHLSGDKGLLNAFANGLDIHRATASEVFGIALDKVTSEQRRSAKAINFGLIYGMSAFGLSRQLNIPRSESQKYMNLYFERYPGVQDYMERTRQQAAEHGYVSTLDGRRLYLPDIHSRNAMARKGAERAAINAPMQGTAADIIKKAMIAIDDWLQKDTPKVKMIMQVHDELVFEIHDSVIEESISKIKALMEGCMQLNVPLQVDIGTGMNWDEAH
;
A
#
# COMPACT_ATOMS: atom_id res chain seq x y z
N MET A 1 -1.36 -8.55 27.08
CA MET A 1 -0.65 -7.29 26.81
C MET A 1 -0.22 -6.67 28.12
N ALA A 2 1.01 -6.21 28.20
CA ALA A 2 1.47 -5.48 29.37
C ALA A 2 0.59 -4.24 29.59
N GLN A 3 0.08 -4.06 30.81
CA GLN A 3 -0.71 -2.88 31.18
C GLN A 3 0.21 -1.79 31.69
N ILE A 4 0.12 -0.60 31.12
CA ILE A 4 0.84 0.56 31.61
C ILE A 4 0.12 1.09 32.86
N ALA A 5 0.87 1.29 33.96
CA ALA A 5 0.33 1.82 35.21
C ALA A 5 -0.21 3.25 35.00
N GLU A 6 -1.16 3.66 35.83
CA GLU A 6 -1.60 5.06 35.87
C GLU A 6 -0.45 5.97 36.33
N ASN A 7 -0.22 7.08 35.61
CA ASN A 7 0.78 8.11 35.90
C ASN A 7 2.22 7.55 36.10
N PRO A 8 2.79 6.83 35.11
CA PRO A 8 4.16 6.33 35.21
C PRO A 8 5.20 7.45 35.09
N LEU A 9 6.41 7.24 35.60
CA LEU A 9 7.57 8.05 35.16
C LEU A 9 7.84 7.74 33.71
N ILE A 10 7.81 8.74 32.82
CA ILE A 10 8.10 8.54 31.39
C ILE A 10 9.54 8.96 31.10
N LEU A 11 10.32 8.04 30.59
CA LEU A 11 11.69 8.28 30.12
C LEU A 11 11.72 8.21 28.60
N VAL A 12 12.04 9.32 27.94
CA VAL A 12 12.04 9.40 26.48
C VAL A 12 13.48 9.43 25.98
N ASP A 13 13.79 8.50 25.10
CA ASP A 13 14.99 8.48 24.31
C ASP A 13 14.91 9.55 23.19
N GLY A 14 15.40 10.76 23.52
CA GLY A 14 15.37 11.93 22.65
C GLY A 14 16.25 11.77 21.41
N SER A 15 17.38 11.05 21.53
CA SER A 15 18.27 10.76 20.40
C SER A 15 17.59 9.84 19.38
N SER A 16 16.96 8.77 19.83
CA SER A 16 16.15 7.89 18.97
C SER A 16 15.00 8.66 18.30
N TYR A 17 14.29 9.51 19.04
CA TYR A 17 13.23 10.36 18.49
C TYR A 17 13.75 11.32 17.41
N LEU A 18 14.91 11.94 17.63
CA LEU A 18 15.52 12.91 16.73
C LEU A 18 15.87 12.26 15.37
N TYR A 19 16.62 11.15 15.40
CA TYR A 19 16.99 10.44 14.18
C TYR A 19 15.76 9.86 13.45
N ARG A 20 14.82 9.35 14.20
CA ARG A 20 13.56 8.82 13.65
C ARG A 20 12.75 9.90 12.96
N ALA A 21 12.58 11.07 13.59
CA ALA A 21 11.87 12.20 13.00
C ALA A 21 12.56 12.70 11.74
N TYR A 22 13.88 12.77 11.75
CA TYR A 22 14.67 13.19 10.59
C TYR A 22 14.46 12.29 9.37
N HIS A 23 14.37 10.99 9.56
CA HIS A 23 14.15 10.03 8.47
C HIS A 23 12.67 9.84 8.08
N ALA A 24 11.73 10.15 8.94
CA ALA A 24 10.30 9.98 8.69
C ALA A 24 9.69 11.14 7.92
N PHE A 25 10.22 12.35 8.08
CA PHE A 25 9.69 13.55 7.41
C PHE A 25 10.53 13.90 6.16
N PRO A 26 9.88 14.42 5.10
CA PRO A 26 10.63 15.04 4.01
C PRO A 26 11.44 16.23 4.55
N PRO A 27 12.50 16.68 3.86
CA PRO A 27 13.26 17.87 4.27
C PRO A 27 12.34 19.10 4.32
N LEU A 28 11.87 19.44 5.52
CA LEU A 28 11.06 20.64 5.78
C LEU A 28 11.99 21.78 6.18
N THR A 29 11.76 22.96 5.59
CA THR A 29 12.50 24.17 5.91
C THR A 29 11.53 25.34 6.11
N ASN A 30 11.88 26.30 6.97
CA ASN A 30 11.18 27.57 7.05
C ASN A 30 11.51 28.50 5.85
N SER A 31 10.93 29.69 5.81
CA SER A 31 11.18 30.67 4.73
C SER A 31 12.61 31.20 4.68
N ALA A 32 13.36 31.09 5.77
CA ALA A 32 14.78 31.43 5.86
C ALA A 32 15.71 30.29 5.39
N GLY A 33 15.16 29.11 5.03
CA GLY A 33 15.93 27.94 4.60
C GLY A 33 16.45 27.08 5.76
N GLU A 34 16.12 27.39 7.04
CA GLU A 34 16.51 26.59 8.19
C GLU A 34 15.70 25.27 8.22
N ALA A 35 16.36 24.13 8.45
CA ALA A 35 15.73 22.82 8.53
C ALA A 35 14.84 22.71 9.80
N THR A 36 13.63 22.17 9.65
CA THR A 36 12.61 22.15 10.72
C THR A 36 11.95 20.78 10.93
N GLY A 37 12.15 19.83 10.02
CA GLY A 37 11.41 18.56 9.98
C GLY A 37 11.63 17.68 11.21
N ALA A 38 12.88 17.54 11.67
CA ALA A 38 13.20 16.74 12.84
C ALA A 38 12.63 17.35 14.13
N MET A 39 12.76 18.68 14.31
CA MET A 39 12.15 19.38 15.44
C MET A 39 10.65 19.18 15.49
N TYR A 40 9.97 19.39 14.37
CA TYR A 40 8.52 19.20 14.28
C TYR A 40 8.11 17.79 14.67
N GLY A 41 8.82 16.79 14.13
CA GLY A 41 8.51 15.38 14.41
C GLY A 41 8.69 14.99 15.87
N VAL A 42 9.82 15.40 16.48
CA VAL A 42 10.09 15.12 17.92
C VAL A 42 9.03 15.76 18.80
N LEU A 43 8.73 17.05 18.59
CA LEU A 43 7.73 17.76 19.42
C LEU A 43 6.34 17.15 19.26
N ASN A 44 5.98 16.70 18.06
CA ASN A 44 4.70 16.04 17.84
C ASN A 44 4.61 14.69 18.57
N MET A 45 5.69 13.89 18.57
CA MET A 45 5.75 12.63 19.32
C MET A 45 5.67 12.87 20.82
N LEU A 46 6.44 13.86 21.37
CA LEU A 46 6.40 14.24 22.78
C LEU A 46 4.99 14.71 23.18
N ARG A 47 4.41 15.61 22.40
CA ARG A 47 3.05 16.11 22.65
C ARG A 47 2.01 14.99 22.70
N SER A 48 2.08 14.06 21.74
CA SER A 48 1.18 12.90 21.69
C SER A 48 1.32 12.02 22.92
N LEU A 49 2.55 11.73 23.36
CA LEU A 49 2.84 10.92 24.53
C LEU A 49 2.29 11.58 25.83
N LEU A 50 2.51 12.90 25.99
CA LEU A 50 2.01 13.67 27.15
C LEU A 50 0.49 13.71 27.20
N LEU A 51 -0.17 13.87 26.06
CA LEU A 51 -1.63 13.89 25.95
C LEU A 51 -2.27 12.51 26.19
N GLN A 52 -1.57 11.44 25.88
CA GLN A 52 -2.07 10.08 26.05
C GLN A 52 -1.95 9.59 27.50
N TYR A 53 -0.84 9.89 28.17
CA TYR A 53 -0.52 9.31 29.49
C TYR A 53 -0.66 10.30 30.66
N HIS A 54 -0.78 11.60 30.39
CA HIS A 54 -0.87 12.66 31.41
C HIS A 54 0.11 12.51 32.59
N PRO A 55 1.42 12.27 32.31
CA PRO A 55 2.39 11.95 33.35
C PRO A 55 2.71 13.18 34.23
N SER A 56 2.93 12.95 35.52
CA SER A 56 3.45 13.99 36.43
C SER A 56 4.98 14.12 36.38
N HIS A 57 5.68 13.05 35.90
CA HIS A 57 7.13 13.00 35.83
C HIS A 57 7.56 12.51 34.44
N VAL A 58 8.44 13.27 33.80
CA VAL A 58 9.01 12.96 32.47
C VAL A 58 10.50 13.37 32.45
N ALA A 59 11.31 12.62 31.73
CA ALA A 59 12.62 13.11 31.30
C ALA A 59 12.80 12.84 29.82
N VAL A 60 13.37 13.80 29.09
CA VAL A 60 13.82 13.62 27.70
C VAL A 60 15.34 13.57 27.71
N VAL A 61 15.92 12.45 27.33
CA VAL A 61 17.36 12.19 27.41
C VAL A 61 17.99 12.20 26.03
N PHE A 62 19.04 12.96 25.87
CA PHE A 62 19.83 13.03 24.62
C PHE A 62 21.27 12.61 24.85
N ASP A 63 21.92 12.09 23.82
CA ASP A 63 23.36 11.86 23.83
C ASP A 63 24.13 13.19 23.94
N ALA A 64 25.10 13.24 24.83
CA ALA A 64 26.00 14.36 24.92
C ALA A 64 27.08 14.31 23.82
N LYS A 65 27.70 15.46 23.53
CA LYS A 65 28.86 15.51 22.61
C LYS A 65 30.10 14.91 23.26
N GLY A 66 30.79 14.04 22.56
CA GLY A 66 32.10 13.51 23.01
C GLY A 66 32.16 11.99 22.91
N LYS A 67 33.27 11.44 23.38
CA LYS A 67 33.47 9.99 23.48
C LYS A 67 32.82 9.46 24.76
N THR A 68 32.33 8.23 24.68
CA THR A 68 31.79 7.49 25.81
C THR A 68 32.79 6.45 26.30
N PHE A 69 32.54 5.83 27.44
CA PHE A 69 33.41 4.75 27.97
C PHE A 69 33.46 3.54 27.01
N ARG A 70 32.42 3.35 26.12
CA ARG A 70 32.43 2.29 25.12
C ARG A 70 33.41 2.53 24.00
N ASP A 71 33.65 3.79 23.62
CA ASP A 71 34.71 4.17 22.67
C ASP A 71 36.14 3.89 23.24
N GLU A 72 36.27 3.92 24.56
CA GLU A 72 37.53 3.57 25.24
C GLU A 72 37.74 2.06 25.34
N LEU A 73 36.64 1.29 25.51
CA LEU A 73 36.68 -0.16 25.56
C LEU A 73 36.94 -0.80 24.19
N PHE A 74 36.38 -0.21 23.12
CA PHE A 74 36.49 -0.74 21.78
C PHE A 74 36.52 0.38 20.74
N GLU A 75 37.68 0.63 20.16
CA GLU A 75 37.93 1.73 19.22
C GLU A 75 37.01 1.72 17.99
N ASN A 76 36.57 0.52 17.59
CA ASN A 76 35.64 0.35 16.46
C ASN A 76 34.14 0.47 16.83
N TYR A 77 33.80 0.77 18.08
CA TYR A 77 32.41 0.95 18.51
C TYR A 77 31.77 2.10 17.72
N LYS A 78 30.65 1.83 17.07
CA LYS A 78 29.90 2.79 16.19
C LYS A 78 30.75 3.45 15.06
N ALA A 79 32.01 2.99 14.81
CA ALA A 79 32.94 3.64 13.87
C ALA A 79 32.41 3.67 12.40
N HIS A 80 31.51 2.82 12.02
CA HIS A 80 30.93 2.81 10.68
C HIS A 80 29.69 3.75 10.51
N ARG A 81 29.22 4.37 11.60
CA ARG A 81 28.11 5.33 11.51
C ARG A 81 28.57 6.58 10.75
N PRO A 82 27.83 7.03 9.74
CA PRO A 82 28.15 8.28 9.06
C PRO A 82 28.03 9.45 10.04
N PRO A 83 28.82 10.52 9.87
CA PRO A 83 28.68 11.72 10.68
C PRO A 83 27.26 12.29 10.57
N MET A 84 26.79 12.88 11.66
CA MET A 84 25.45 13.51 11.68
C MET A 84 25.37 14.59 10.59
N PRO A 85 24.31 14.55 9.74
CA PRO A 85 24.08 15.57 8.73
C PRO A 85 24.03 16.99 9.32
N ASP A 86 24.52 17.98 8.60
CA ASP A 86 24.60 19.36 9.11
C ASP A 86 23.22 19.96 9.34
N ASP A 87 22.25 19.68 8.46
CA ASP A 87 20.85 20.11 8.57
C ASP A 87 20.12 19.47 9.77
N LEU A 88 20.54 18.28 10.22
CA LEU A 88 20.06 17.67 11.47
C LEU A 88 20.74 18.31 12.69
N ARG A 89 22.04 18.55 12.59
CA ARG A 89 22.85 19.14 13.69
C ARG A 89 22.34 20.53 14.08
N GLU A 90 21.95 21.34 13.09
CA GLU A 90 21.42 22.69 13.29
C GLU A 90 20.06 22.69 14.05
N GLN A 91 19.32 21.59 14.01
CA GLN A 91 18.05 21.46 14.68
C GLN A 91 18.13 21.08 16.17
N ILE A 92 19.29 20.61 16.67
CA ILE A 92 19.45 20.09 18.04
C ILE A 92 19.24 21.20 19.08
N GLU A 93 19.97 22.31 18.96
CA GLU A 93 19.90 23.39 19.95
C GLU A 93 18.50 24.04 20.03
N PRO A 94 17.86 24.36 18.89
CA PRO A 94 16.47 24.81 18.91
C PRO A 94 15.50 23.79 19.51
N LEU A 95 15.65 22.51 19.19
CA LEU A 95 14.83 21.44 19.75
C LEU A 95 14.96 21.37 21.27
N HIS A 96 16.19 21.43 21.82
CA HIS A 96 16.43 21.44 23.24
C HIS A 96 15.74 22.63 23.95
N LYS A 97 15.74 23.82 23.32
CA LYS A 97 15.03 24.98 23.82
C LYS A 97 13.51 24.76 23.84
N MET A 98 12.98 24.17 22.77
CA MET A 98 11.55 23.86 22.69
C MET A 98 11.12 22.82 23.72
N VAL A 99 11.90 21.74 23.90
CA VAL A 99 11.63 20.70 24.92
C VAL A 99 11.61 21.32 26.33
N LYS A 100 12.57 22.18 26.64
CA LYS A 100 12.60 22.89 27.95
C LYS A 100 11.42 23.85 28.11
N ALA A 101 11.05 24.56 27.05
CA ALA A 101 9.89 25.45 27.05
C ALA A 101 8.55 24.67 27.12
N MET A 102 8.53 23.38 26.78
CA MET A 102 7.43 22.47 27.09
C MET A 102 7.32 22.12 28.57
N GLY A 103 8.20 22.63 29.43
CA GLY A 103 8.26 22.30 30.85
C GLY A 103 8.87 20.92 31.14
N LEU A 104 9.56 20.29 30.18
CA LEU A 104 10.12 18.95 30.33
C LEU A 104 11.57 19.00 30.76
N PRO A 105 11.97 18.27 31.82
CA PRO A 105 13.35 18.01 32.15
C PRO A 105 14.10 17.39 30.98
N LEU A 106 15.23 17.99 30.58
CA LEU A 106 16.11 17.52 29.52
C LEU A 106 17.46 17.20 30.10
N LEU A 107 17.92 15.97 29.87
CA LEU A 107 19.20 15.44 30.34
C LEU A 107 20.12 15.12 29.18
N ALA A 108 21.40 15.46 29.31
CA ALA A 108 22.49 15.06 28.42
C ALA A 108 23.78 14.99 29.23
N VAL A 109 24.27 13.79 29.52
CA VAL A 109 25.39 13.54 30.44
C VAL A 109 26.63 13.14 29.63
N SER A 110 27.74 13.83 29.81
CA SER A 110 28.99 13.55 29.09
C SER A 110 29.65 12.24 29.54
N GLY A 111 30.27 11.51 28.63
CA GLY A 111 31.00 10.28 28.89
C GLY A 111 30.15 8.99 28.92
N VAL A 112 28.83 9.13 28.82
CA VAL A 112 27.85 8.02 28.76
C VAL A 112 26.84 8.27 27.64
N GLU A 113 26.10 7.24 27.26
CA GLU A 113 25.02 7.35 26.26
C GLU A 113 23.66 7.64 26.92
N ALA A 114 22.69 8.10 26.14
CA ALA A 114 21.33 8.34 26.62
C ALA A 114 20.73 7.10 27.29
N ASP A 115 21.03 5.92 26.77
CA ASP A 115 20.57 4.62 27.27
C ASP A 115 21.04 4.36 28.71
N ASP A 116 22.28 4.74 29.04
CA ASP A 116 22.87 4.59 30.40
C ASP A 116 22.16 5.51 31.39
N VAL A 117 21.83 6.73 30.98
CA VAL A 117 21.05 7.69 31.81
C VAL A 117 19.66 7.18 32.05
N ILE A 118 18.96 6.70 30.99
CA ILE A 118 17.62 6.13 31.07
C ILE A 118 17.62 4.88 31.96
N GLY A 119 18.59 3.96 31.77
CA GLY A 119 18.73 2.77 32.60
C GLY A 119 18.93 3.08 34.05
N THR A 120 19.77 4.08 34.37
CA THR A 120 20.02 4.55 35.74
C THR A 120 18.75 5.09 36.40
N LEU A 121 17.99 5.96 35.67
CA LEU A 121 16.74 6.51 36.18
C LEU A 121 15.66 5.44 36.34
N ALA A 122 15.58 4.48 35.43
CA ALA A 122 14.61 3.40 35.53
C ALA A 122 14.86 2.54 36.77
N VAL A 123 16.09 2.14 37.02
CA VAL A 123 16.48 1.36 38.22
C VAL A 123 16.29 2.18 39.51
N GLN A 124 16.55 3.48 39.49
CA GLN A 124 16.30 4.35 40.65
C GLN A 124 14.79 4.44 40.96
N ALA A 125 13.98 4.62 39.95
CA ALA A 125 12.51 4.69 40.09
C ALA A 125 11.92 3.36 40.57
N GLU A 126 12.37 2.25 40.04
CA GLU A 126 11.94 0.91 40.48
C GLU A 126 12.27 0.65 41.97
N LYS A 127 13.47 1.04 42.42
CA LYS A 127 13.87 0.89 43.85
C LYS A 127 12.93 1.63 44.82
N VAL A 128 12.28 2.70 44.36
CA VAL A 128 11.31 3.45 45.18
C VAL A 128 9.84 3.06 44.85
N GLY A 129 9.66 1.99 44.09
CA GLY A 129 8.34 1.43 43.75
C GLY A 129 7.54 2.22 42.72
N LYS A 130 8.17 3.10 41.92
CA LYS A 130 7.52 3.81 40.82
C LYS A 130 7.51 2.95 39.57
N SER A 131 6.39 2.96 38.85
CA SER A 131 6.29 2.37 37.53
C SER A 131 6.94 3.29 36.50
N VAL A 132 7.64 2.70 35.54
CA VAL A 132 8.42 3.41 34.51
C VAL A 132 7.94 2.99 33.13
N LEU A 133 7.75 3.96 32.25
CA LEU A 133 7.49 3.79 30.83
C LEU A 133 8.66 4.38 30.03
N ILE A 134 9.48 3.53 29.40
CA ILE A 134 10.56 3.98 28.54
C ILE A 134 10.05 4.07 27.10
N SER A 135 10.11 5.25 26.51
CA SER A 135 9.71 5.47 25.14
C SER A 135 10.91 5.53 24.21
N THR A 136 11.15 4.44 23.50
CA THR A 136 12.31 4.27 22.62
C THR A 136 11.97 3.36 21.43
N GLY A 137 12.78 3.43 20.39
CA GLY A 137 12.80 2.47 19.28
C GLY A 137 13.95 1.46 19.38
N ASP A 138 14.81 1.61 20.39
CA ASP A 138 15.99 0.78 20.55
C ASP A 138 15.63 -0.58 21.17
N LYS A 139 16.10 -1.66 20.51
CA LYS A 139 15.88 -3.05 20.96
C LYS A 139 16.71 -3.39 22.19
N ASP A 140 17.84 -2.72 22.40
CA ASP A 140 18.79 -3.04 23.44
C ASP A 140 18.24 -2.64 24.82
N MET A 141 17.32 -1.67 24.86
CA MET A 141 16.55 -1.29 26.04
C MET A 141 15.68 -2.42 26.60
N ALA A 142 15.46 -3.51 25.87
CA ALA A 142 14.68 -4.67 26.36
C ALA A 142 15.33 -5.34 27.59
N GLN A 143 16.64 -5.14 27.82
CA GLN A 143 17.33 -5.60 29.01
C GLN A 143 16.88 -4.91 30.32
N LEU A 144 16.21 -3.74 30.19
CA LEU A 144 15.72 -2.96 31.33
C LEU A 144 14.30 -3.32 31.75
N VAL A 145 13.62 -4.19 30.97
CA VAL A 145 12.20 -4.54 31.22
C VAL A 145 12.08 -5.40 32.46
N THR A 146 11.20 -4.95 33.37
CA THR A 146 10.83 -5.65 34.61
C THR A 146 9.31 -5.57 34.80
N PRO A 147 8.72 -6.19 35.81
CA PRO A 147 7.31 -5.97 36.12
C PRO A 147 6.91 -4.49 36.33
N ASN A 148 7.85 -3.61 36.68
CA ASN A 148 7.65 -2.18 36.92
C ASN A 148 8.21 -1.29 35.81
N VAL A 149 8.99 -1.82 34.87
CA VAL A 149 9.59 -1.08 33.77
C VAL A 149 9.07 -1.65 32.43
N THR A 150 8.35 -0.85 31.69
CA THR A 150 7.73 -1.22 30.41
C THR A 150 8.30 -0.36 29.27
N LEU A 151 8.53 -0.94 28.08
CA LEU A 151 8.90 -0.18 26.89
C LEU A 151 7.70 0.13 26.03
N ILE A 152 7.71 1.31 25.40
CA ILE A 152 6.75 1.65 24.33
C ILE A 152 7.49 2.13 23.09
N ASN A 153 7.09 1.62 21.93
CA ASN A 153 7.47 2.16 20.65
C ASN A 153 6.28 2.93 20.04
N THR A 154 6.37 4.26 20.08
CA THR A 154 5.29 5.15 19.63
C THR A 154 5.02 5.16 18.12
N MET A 155 5.81 4.44 17.30
CA MET A 155 5.56 4.31 15.85
C MET A 155 4.47 3.29 15.52
N ASN A 156 4.47 2.18 16.26
CA ASN A 156 3.56 1.06 16.04
C ASN A 156 2.75 0.73 17.29
N ASN A 157 2.78 1.62 18.28
CA ASN A 157 2.13 1.47 19.59
C ASN A 157 2.42 0.13 20.30
N SER A 158 3.54 -0.55 19.95
CA SER A 158 3.90 -1.79 20.62
C SER A 158 4.41 -1.54 22.02
N ILE A 159 3.86 -2.28 22.99
CA ILE A 159 4.22 -2.24 24.40
C ILE A 159 4.93 -3.55 24.73
N LEU A 160 6.09 -3.48 25.39
CA LEU A 160 6.88 -4.63 25.77
C LEU A 160 7.04 -4.66 27.30
N GLY A 161 6.33 -5.57 27.95
CA GLY A 161 6.59 -6.04 29.31
C GLY A 161 7.40 -7.34 29.29
N PRO A 162 7.63 -7.98 30.43
CA PRO A 162 8.47 -9.19 30.51
C PRO A 162 7.97 -10.33 29.60
N GLN A 163 6.65 -10.54 29.50
CA GLN A 163 6.09 -11.61 28.67
C GLN A 163 6.28 -11.29 27.18
N GLU A 164 6.00 -10.06 26.76
CA GLU A 164 6.16 -9.64 25.38
C GLU A 164 7.63 -9.64 24.92
N VAL A 165 8.60 -9.43 25.84
CA VAL A 165 10.03 -9.66 25.56
C VAL A 165 10.30 -11.14 25.31
N CYS A 166 9.76 -12.03 26.16
CA CYS A 166 9.88 -13.48 25.96
C CYS A 166 9.26 -13.91 24.63
N ASP A 167 8.08 -13.42 24.31
CA ASP A 167 7.37 -13.77 23.06
C ASP A 167 8.13 -13.29 21.83
N LYS A 168 8.74 -12.11 21.90
CA LYS A 168 9.48 -11.49 20.80
C LYS A 168 10.87 -12.06 20.58
N TYR A 169 11.63 -12.24 21.65
CA TYR A 169 13.05 -12.66 21.58
C TYR A 169 13.27 -14.14 21.93
N GLY A 170 12.23 -14.85 22.38
CA GLY A 170 12.33 -16.24 22.81
C GLY A 170 13.11 -16.46 24.12
N ILE A 171 13.47 -15.41 24.84
CA ILE A 171 14.24 -15.40 26.07
C ILE A 171 13.72 -14.32 27.02
N PRO A 172 13.87 -14.47 28.34
CA PRO A 172 13.45 -13.45 29.30
C PRO A 172 14.38 -12.21 29.26
N PRO A 173 13.93 -11.03 29.77
CA PRO A 173 14.69 -9.79 29.76
C PRO A 173 16.10 -9.89 30.33
N GLU A 174 16.28 -10.71 31.37
CA GLU A 174 17.57 -10.91 32.06
C GLU A 174 18.66 -11.53 31.17
N LEU A 175 18.27 -12.17 30.06
CA LEU A 175 19.18 -12.82 29.11
C LEU A 175 19.39 -11.96 27.83
N ILE A 176 18.82 -10.79 27.74
CA ILE A 176 18.97 -9.92 26.54
C ILE A 176 20.42 -9.49 26.34
N ILE A 177 21.15 -9.19 27.41
CA ILE A 177 22.58 -8.82 27.33
C ILE A 177 23.38 -9.99 26.79
N ASP A 178 23.17 -11.20 27.32
CA ASP A 178 23.82 -12.43 26.87
C ASP A 178 23.49 -12.73 25.40
N PHE A 179 22.25 -12.48 24.99
CA PHE A 179 21.81 -12.64 23.61
C PHE A 179 22.55 -11.71 22.65
N LEU A 180 22.66 -10.43 23.02
CA LEU A 180 23.42 -9.44 22.25
C LEU A 180 24.91 -9.74 22.25
N ALA A 181 25.46 -10.23 23.36
CA ALA A 181 26.87 -10.62 23.48
C ALA A 181 27.23 -11.78 22.53
N LEU A 182 26.32 -12.73 22.37
CA LEU A 182 26.51 -13.88 21.48
C LEU A 182 26.28 -13.51 20.01
N MET A 183 25.20 -12.80 19.71
CA MET A 183 24.80 -12.46 18.34
C MET A 183 25.59 -11.30 17.76
N GLY A 184 26.03 -10.36 18.60
CA GLY A 184 26.55 -9.07 18.20
C GLY A 184 25.44 -8.10 17.76
N ASP A 185 25.82 -6.85 17.54
CA ASP A 185 24.97 -5.83 16.94
C ASP A 185 25.68 -5.08 15.81
N ALA A 186 25.17 -5.27 14.60
CA ALA A 186 25.68 -4.58 13.42
C ALA A 186 25.42 -3.05 13.46
N SER A 187 24.39 -2.59 14.20
CA SER A 187 24.04 -1.17 14.31
C SER A 187 25.10 -0.39 15.11
N ASP A 188 25.66 -1.03 16.12
CA ASP A 188 26.66 -0.45 17.04
C ASP A 188 28.06 -1.01 16.84
N ASN A 189 28.20 -1.87 15.84
CA ASN A 189 29.43 -2.58 15.54
C ASN A 189 29.95 -3.45 16.71
N ILE A 190 29.02 -4.03 17.48
CA ILE A 190 29.34 -5.01 18.52
C ILE A 190 29.62 -6.35 17.82
N PRO A 191 30.83 -6.94 18.00
CA PRO A 191 31.28 -8.03 17.15
C PRO A 191 30.49 -9.34 17.30
N GLY A 192 30.06 -9.68 18.53
CA GLY A 192 29.46 -10.97 18.82
C GLY A 192 30.38 -12.16 18.53
N VAL A 193 29.87 -13.38 18.66
CA VAL A 193 30.60 -14.60 18.33
C VAL A 193 30.41 -14.94 16.84
N PRO A 194 31.49 -15.00 16.04
CA PRO A 194 31.40 -15.30 14.63
C PRO A 194 30.61 -16.58 14.31
N GLY A 195 29.52 -16.44 13.51
CA GLY A 195 28.66 -17.52 13.11
C GLY A 195 27.62 -17.96 14.14
N VAL A 196 27.41 -17.18 15.18
CA VAL A 196 26.25 -17.27 16.07
C VAL A 196 25.25 -16.21 15.60
N GLY A 197 24.10 -16.63 15.08
CA GLY A 197 23.01 -15.76 14.74
C GLY A 197 21.85 -15.93 15.73
N GLU A 198 20.80 -15.17 15.56
CA GLU A 198 19.64 -15.07 16.44
C GLU A 198 19.12 -16.42 16.95
N LYS A 199 18.76 -17.36 16.06
CA LYS A 199 18.25 -18.68 16.43
C LYS A 199 19.25 -19.54 17.21
N THR A 200 20.54 -19.36 16.92
CA THR A 200 21.60 -20.11 17.62
C THR A 200 21.80 -19.54 19.03
N ALA A 201 21.83 -18.22 19.17
CA ALA A 201 21.91 -17.55 20.46
C ALA A 201 20.70 -17.91 21.34
N GLN A 202 19.49 -17.86 20.81
CA GLN A 202 18.26 -18.30 21.52
C GLN A 202 18.37 -19.73 22.01
N ALA A 203 18.77 -20.68 21.16
CA ALA A 203 18.86 -22.09 21.53
C ALA A 203 19.93 -22.35 22.60
N LEU A 204 21.05 -21.62 22.56
CA LEU A 204 22.11 -21.70 23.57
C LEU A 204 21.62 -21.17 24.93
N LEU A 205 20.98 -20.00 24.95
CA LEU A 205 20.51 -19.40 26.20
C LEU A 205 19.32 -20.13 26.82
N GLN A 206 18.37 -20.62 25.99
CA GLN A 206 17.26 -21.45 26.46
C GLN A 206 17.74 -22.77 27.04
N GLY A 207 18.80 -23.38 26.47
CA GLY A 207 19.30 -24.68 26.90
C GLY A 207 20.24 -24.64 28.08
N LEU A 208 21.05 -23.57 28.21
CA LEU A 208 22.17 -23.50 29.17
C LEU A 208 22.15 -22.26 30.07
N GLY A 209 21.27 -21.29 29.83
CA GLY A 209 21.22 -20.04 30.59
C GLY A 209 22.19 -18.99 30.05
N GLY A 210 22.52 -17.97 30.87
CA GLY A 210 23.40 -16.86 30.49
C GLY A 210 24.82 -17.26 30.15
N LEU A 211 25.62 -16.30 29.74
CA LEU A 211 26.97 -16.47 29.20
C LEU A 211 27.89 -17.28 30.12
N ASP A 212 27.90 -16.96 31.40
CA ASP A 212 28.74 -17.64 32.39
C ASP A 212 28.34 -19.13 32.52
N SER A 213 27.06 -19.42 32.59
CA SER A 213 26.51 -20.78 32.64
C SER A 213 26.83 -21.55 31.35
N LEU A 214 26.72 -20.89 30.20
CA LEU A 214 27.03 -21.45 28.89
C LEU A 214 28.53 -21.87 28.81
N TYR A 215 29.44 -20.99 29.21
CA TYR A 215 30.88 -21.30 29.23
C TYR A 215 31.30 -22.32 30.28
N ALA A 216 30.55 -22.46 31.36
CA ALA A 216 30.74 -23.56 32.35
C ALA A 216 30.22 -24.94 31.85
N ASN A 217 29.38 -24.97 30.78
CA ASN A 217 28.72 -26.18 30.30
C ASN A 217 28.91 -26.41 28.79
N LEU A 218 30.08 -26.08 28.24
CA LEU A 218 30.37 -26.21 26.78
C LEU A 218 30.20 -27.67 26.28
N ASP A 219 30.43 -28.66 27.12
CA ASP A 219 30.25 -30.08 26.84
C ASP A 219 28.78 -30.47 26.55
N LYS A 220 27.81 -29.73 27.07
CA LYS A 220 26.39 -29.98 26.88
C LYS A 220 25.83 -29.41 25.59
N ILE A 221 26.55 -28.48 24.91
CA ILE A 221 26.10 -27.80 23.69
C ILE A 221 25.79 -28.81 22.57
N ALA A 222 26.59 -29.86 22.43
CA ALA A 222 26.39 -30.87 21.40
C ALA A 222 25.04 -31.61 21.47
N GLY A 223 24.38 -31.57 22.64
CA GLY A 223 23.06 -32.16 22.88
C GLY A 223 21.88 -31.23 22.60
N LEU A 224 22.14 -29.96 22.30
CA LEU A 224 21.07 -28.98 22.00
C LEU A 224 20.50 -29.13 20.58
N SER A 225 19.23 -28.74 20.40
CA SER A 225 18.49 -28.95 19.17
C SER A 225 18.61 -27.75 18.22
N PHE A 226 19.81 -27.50 17.66
CA PHE A 226 20.01 -26.53 16.59
C PHE A 226 21.06 -26.99 15.57
N ARG A 227 21.02 -26.42 14.37
CA ARG A 227 21.96 -26.75 13.28
C ARG A 227 23.38 -26.28 13.63
N GLY A 228 24.32 -27.24 13.76
CA GLY A 228 25.73 -26.95 14.08
C GLY A 228 26.10 -27.10 15.53
N ALA A 229 25.20 -27.58 16.41
CA ALA A 229 25.45 -27.77 17.84
C ALA A 229 26.74 -28.55 18.16
N LYS A 230 27.04 -29.62 17.39
CA LYS A 230 28.24 -30.44 17.57
C LYS A 230 29.57 -29.73 17.34
N THR A 231 29.58 -28.62 16.60
CA THR A 231 30.81 -27.85 16.27
C THR A 231 30.84 -26.49 16.95
N MET A 232 29.84 -26.18 17.78
CA MET A 232 29.69 -24.84 18.36
C MET A 232 30.61 -24.64 19.60
N ALA A 233 30.77 -25.65 20.44
CA ALA A 233 31.57 -25.53 21.64
C ALA A 233 33.02 -25.07 21.41
N PRO A 234 33.81 -25.66 20.47
CA PRO A 234 35.16 -25.17 20.18
C PRO A 234 35.18 -23.74 19.66
N LYS A 235 34.14 -23.32 18.91
CA LYS A 235 34.01 -22.01 18.36
C LYS A 235 33.75 -20.95 19.45
N LEU A 236 32.87 -21.25 20.37
CA LEU A 236 32.60 -20.39 21.53
C LEU A 236 33.85 -20.25 22.40
N GLU A 237 34.56 -21.36 22.64
CA GLU A 237 35.80 -21.31 23.41
C GLU A 237 36.87 -20.46 22.76
N GLN A 238 37.04 -20.57 21.43
CA GLN A 238 37.99 -19.74 20.66
C GLN A 238 37.66 -18.24 20.72
N HIS A 239 36.40 -17.86 20.81
CA HIS A 239 35.91 -16.48 20.77
C HIS A 239 35.39 -15.98 22.13
N LYS A 240 35.80 -16.62 23.20
CA LYS A 240 35.34 -16.28 24.57
C LYS A 240 35.56 -14.83 24.93
N GLU A 241 36.76 -14.31 24.66
CA GLU A 241 37.12 -12.90 24.98
C GLU A 241 36.23 -11.92 24.19
N VAL A 242 35.93 -12.23 22.92
CA VAL A 242 35.05 -11.40 22.07
C VAL A 242 33.62 -11.39 22.59
N ALA A 243 33.14 -12.53 23.09
CA ALA A 243 31.80 -12.63 23.68
C ALA A 243 31.68 -11.75 24.94
N TYR A 244 32.70 -11.79 25.83
CA TYR A 244 32.69 -10.95 27.04
C TYR A 244 32.91 -9.48 26.73
N LEU A 245 33.71 -9.12 25.73
CA LEU A 245 33.82 -7.73 25.26
C LEU A 245 32.42 -7.27 24.71
N SER A 246 31.77 -8.09 23.92
CA SER A 246 30.42 -7.78 23.39
C SER A 246 29.39 -7.64 24.52
N TYR A 247 29.52 -8.46 25.57
CA TYR A 247 28.67 -8.36 26.77
C TYR A 247 28.85 -7.00 27.46
N GLN A 248 30.11 -6.56 27.66
CA GLN A 248 30.40 -5.25 28.26
C GLN A 248 29.89 -4.07 27.41
N LEU A 249 30.02 -4.16 26.08
CA LEU A 249 29.54 -3.14 25.14
C LEU A 249 28.01 -3.05 25.08
N ALA A 250 27.32 -4.19 25.14
CA ALA A 250 25.85 -4.28 25.11
C ALA A 250 25.20 -3.92 26.45
N THR A 251 25.95 -3.97 27.58
CA THR A 251 25.40 -3.70 28.90
C THR A 251 25.11 -2.21 29.08
N ILE A 252 23.87 -1.87 29.40
CA ILE A 252 23.48 -0.52 29.79
C ILE A 252 23.93 -0.27 31.23
N LYS A 253 24.66 0.83 31.43
CA LYS A 253 25.13 1.26 32.74
C LYS A 253 23.98 1.84 33.54
N THR A 254 23.79 1.37 34.80
CA THR A 254 22.66 1.75 35.67
C THR A 254 23.05 2.47 36.95
N ASP A 255 24.31 2.96 37.00
CA ASP A 255 24.94 3.62 38.15
C ASP A 255 25.59 4.97 37.79
N VAL A 256 25.05 5.64 36.76
CA VAL A 256 25.56 6.96 36.33
C VAL A 256 25.24 8.01 37.42
N GLU A 257 26.23 8.86 37.74
CA GLU A 257 25.98 10.01 38.62
C GLU A 257 25.13 11.05 37.89
N LEU A 258 23.94 11.33 38.43
CA LEU A 258 22.97 12.26 37.87
C LEU A 258 22.76 13.45 38.81
N GLU A 259 22.60 14.64 38.20
CA GLU A 259 22.30 15.86 38.96
C GLU A 259 20.85 15.88 39.49
N LEU A 260 19.93 15.20 38.79
CA LEU A 260 18.51 15.13 39.12
C LEU A 260 18.12 13.69 39.49
N SER A 261 17.40 13.55 40.59
CA SER A 261 16.76 12.28 40.98
C SER A 261 15.41 12.10 40.28
N CYS A 262 14.90 10.86 40.25
CA CYS A 262 13.61 10.56 39.62
C CYS A 262 12.40 11.35 40.20
N ASP A 263 12.50 11.86 41.46
CA ASP A 263 11.47 12.67 42.08
C ASP A 263 11.50 14.15 41.61
N GLN A 264 12.59 14.59 41.04
CA GLN A 264 12.77 15.97 40.54
C GLN A 264 12.43 16.11 39.05
N LEU A 265 12.09 15.04 38.37
CA LEU A 265 11.74 15.01 36.95
C LEU A 265 10.27 15.42 36.70
N THR A 266 9.78 16.43 37.40
CA THR A 266 8.39 16.89 37.30
C THR A 266 8.15 17.63 35.98
N VAL A 267 6.96 17.43 35.41
CA VAL A 267 6.48 18.24 34.29
C VAL A 267 6.10 19.62 34.84
N ASN A 268 6.76 20.67 34.38
CA ASN A 268 6.53 22.06 34.75
C ASN A 268 5.50 22.73 33.84
N GLU A 269 5.08 23.95 34.17
CA GLU A 269 4.24 24.75 33.30
C GLU A 269 4.95 25.10 31.98
N LEU A 270 4.15 25.26 30.92
CA LEU A 270 4.65 25.68 29.62
C LEU A 270 5.22 27.10 29.66
N ASP A 271 6.37 27.30 29.10
CA ASP A 271 6.85 28.66 28.77
C ASP A 271 6.22 29.06 27.42
N VAL A 272 5.02 29.62 27.51
CA VAL A 272 4.20 30.03 26.38
C VAL A 272 4.91 31.08 25.52
N ASP A 273 5.59 32.05 26.17
CA ASP A 273 6.29 33.12 25.44
C ASP A 273 7.46 32.61 24.64
N GLU A 274 8.26 31.70 25.20
CA GLU A 274 9.40 31.10 24.50
C GLU A 274 8.92 30.15 23.39
N LEU A 275 7.89 29.35 23.63
CA LEU A 275 7.29 28.50 22.59
C LEU A 275 6.70 29.33 21.45
N HIS A 276 6.00 30.41 21.75
CA HIS A 276 5.47 31.33 20.73
C HIS A 276 6.59 31.92 19.89
N ARG A 277 7.68 32.37 20.53
CA ARG A 277 8.86 32.92 19.87
C ARG A 277 9.53 31.88 18.94
N LEU A 278 9.73 30.65 19.42
CA LEU A 278 10.36 29.57 18.68
C LEU A 278 9.47 29.08 17.54
N PHE A 279 8.15 28.91 17.77
CA PHE A 279 7.21 28.49 16.73
C PHE A 279 7.03 29.58 15.65
N SER A 280 7.12 30.86 16.02
CA SER A 280 7.13 31.97 15.05
C SER A 280 8.38 31.91 14.17
N ARG A 281 9.58 31.75 14.78
CA ARG A 281 10.87 31.66 14.06
C ARG A 281 10.89 30.50 13.08
N TYR A 282 10.46 29.29 13.51
CA TYR A 282 10.51 28.07 12.70
C TYR A 282 9.21 27.84 11.90
N GLU A 283 8.30 28.81 11.91
CA GLU A 283 7.06 28.84 11.14
C GLU A 283 6.11 27.65 11.41
N PHE A 284 6.00 27.18 12.64
CA PHE A 284 5.02 26.18 13.05
C PHE A 284 3.63 26.80 13.20
N LYS A 285 3.08 27.34 12.10
CA LYS A 285 1.89 28.20 12.05
C LYS A 285 0.68 27.63 12.77
N ARG A 286 0.45 26.32 12.67
CA ARG A 286 -0.66 25.66 13.35
C ARG A 286 -0.48 25.70 14.87
N TRP A 287 0.72 25.35 15.34
CA TRP A 287 1.02 25.35 16.76
C TRP A 287 1.07 26.76 17.36
N LEU A 288 1.38 27.77 16.56
CA LEU A 288 1.22 29.16 16.96
C LEU A 288 -0.24 29.50 17.32
N LEU A 289 -1.18 29.16 16.41
CA LEU A 289 -2.60 29.34 16.64
C LEU A 289 -3.11 28.53 17.85
N ASP A 290 -2.64 27.30 18.00
CA ASP A 290 -2.99 26.43 19.12
C ASP A 290 -2.45 26.99 20.46
N ILE A 291 -1.26 27.61 20.50
CA ILE A 291 -0.69 28.27 21.69
C ILE A 291 -1.43 29.56 22.01
N GLU A 292 -1.70 30.42 21.03
CA GLU A 292 -2.44 31.66 21.20
C GLU A 292 -3.86 31.42 21.74
N SER A 293 -4.50 30.33 21.34
CA SER A 293 -5.80 29.91 21.83
C SER A 293 -5.75 29.13 23.16
N GLY A 294 -4.57 28.83 23.70
CA GLY A 294 -4.39 28.01 24.91
C GLY A 294 -4.75 26.53 24.73
N THR A 295 -4.88 26.07 23.52
CA THR A 295 -5.36 24.70 23.21
C THR A 295 -4.24 23.70 22.86
N TRP A 296 -2.98 24.18 22.75
CA TRP A 296 -1.86 23.34 22.24
C TRP A 296 -1.60 22.08 23.07
N MET A 297 -1.78 22.13 24.40
CA MET A 297 -1.67 20.96 25.29
C MET A 297 -3.03 20.46 25.78
N GLN A 298 -4.11 20.90 25.19
CA GLN A 298 -5.42 20.28 25.43
C GLN A 298 -5.59 19.13 24.43
N GLY A 299 -5.89 17.94 24.94
CA GLY A 299 -6.25 16.79 24.10
C GLY A 299 -7.42 17.19 23.21
N LYS A 300 -7.33 16.99 21.91
CA LYS A 300 -8.47 17.19 21.04
C LYS A 300 -9.60 16.28 21.50
N LYS A 301 -10.71 16.85 21.92
CA LYS A 301 -11.99 16.30 21.55
C LYS A 301 -11.94 16.23 20.03
N SER A 302 -11.99 15.02 19.50
CA SER A 302 -11.85 14.69 18.09
C SER A 302 -12.45 15.77 17.18
N SER A 303 -11.62 16.40 16.35
CA SER A 303 -12.05 17.27 15.27
C SER A 303 -11.33 16.89 13.99
N PRO A 304 -12.03 16.77 12.87
CA PRO A 304 -11.52 16.29 11.60
C PRO A 304 -10.53 17.26 10.94
N PRO A 305 -9.79 16.82 9.90
CA PRO A 305 -8.72 17.60 9.28
C PRO A 305 -9.26 18.90 8.67
N VAL A 306 -8.53 19.98 8.93
CA VAL A 306 -8.89 21.35 8.56
C VAL A 306 -8.98 21.51 7.05
N GLN A 307 -10.18 21.79 6.56
CA GLN A 307 -10.42 22.39 5.26
C GLN A 307 -9.92 23.84 5.22
N ALA A 308 -9.29 24.21 4.12
CA ALA A 308 -8.92 25.59 3.84
C ALA A 308 -10.18 26.48 3.77
N VAL A 309 -10.07 27.64 4.40
CA VAL A 309 -11.13 28.67 4.46
C VAL A 309 -11.49 29.14 3.07
N SER A 310 -12.73 28.94 2.67
CA SER A 310 -13.41 29.83 1.73
C SER A 310 -14.72 30.29 2.38
N ASN A 311 -14.90 31.60 2.48
CA ASN A 311 -16.10 32.26 2.97
C ASN A 311 -17.30 31.94 2.08
N SER A 312 -18.24 31.16 2.57
CA SER A 312 -19.64 31.32 2.22
C SER A 312 -20.49 30.80 3.39
N VAL A 313 -21.36 31.69 3.85
CA VAL A 313 -22.32 31.48 4.92
C VAL A 313 -23.32 30.44 4.47
N VAL A 314 -23.32 29.28 5.15
CA VAL A 314 -24.47 28.38 5.17
C VAL A 314 -24.68 27.97 6.62
N GLU A 315 -25.88 28.24 7.11
CA GLU A 315 -26.34 27.92 8.46
C GLU A 315 -26.12 26.43 8.76
N GLN A 316 -25.34 26.16 9.81
CA GLN A 316 -25.23 24.81 10.37
C GLN A 316 -26.44 24.56 11.28
N VAL A 317 -27.27 23.64 10.86
CA VAL A 317 -28.13 22.90 11.78
C VAL A 317 -27.22 21.87 12.47
N ALA A 318 -27.03 22.04 13.78
CA ALA A 318 -26.31 21.08 14.60
C ALA A 318 -27.21 19.86 14.83
N GLU A 319 -26.97 18.77 14.06
CA GLU A 319 -27.47 17.46 14.49
C GLU A 319 -26.46 16.87 15.48
N GLU A 320 -26.92 16.61 16.70
CA GLU A 320 -26.20 15.85 17.72
C GLU A 320 -25.94 14.43 17.20
N ASP A 321 -24.68 14.12 16.88
CA ASP A 321 -24.23 12.80 16.42
C ASP A 321 -24.19 11.83 17.64
N ASN A 322 -25.33 11.33 18.04
CA ASN A 322 -25.45 10.14 18.88
C ASN A 322 -25.29 8.92 17.97
N ALA A 323 -24.06 8.63 17.53
CA ALA A 323 -23.78 7.33 16.90
C ALA A 323 -23.92 6.24 17.97
N PRO A 324 -24.79 5.24 17.80
CA PRO A 324 -24.86 4.11 18.71
C PRO A 324 -23.49 3.42 18.72
N THR A 325 -22.93 3.23 19.90
CA THR A 325 -21.76 2.36 20.10
C THR A 325 -22.12 0.97 19.60
N LEU A 326 -21.31 0.40 18.73
CA LEU A 326 -21.44 -1.00 18.30
C LEU A 326 -21.46 -1.88 19.56
N SER A 327 -22.56 -2.59 19.77
CA SER A 327 -22.74 -3.52 20.90
C SER A 327 -22.92 -4.93 20.35
N ALA A 328 -22.09 -5.84 20.81
CA ALA A 328 -22.18 -7.26 20.45
C ALA A 328 -23.31 -8.00 21.19
N ASP A 329 -24.11 -7.32 22.03
CA ASP A 329 -25.14 -7.97 22.86
C ASP A 329 -26.26 -8.66 22.06
N GLY A 330 -26.43 -8.26 20.77
CA GLY A 330 -27.42 -8.83 19.85
C GLY A 330 -26.86 -9.83 18.85
N TYR A 331 -25.61 -10.28 18.97
CA TYR A 331 -25.00 -11.21 18.03
C TYR A 331 -25.37 -12.64 18.37
N VAL A 332 -25.76 -13.41 17.34
CA VAL A 332 -26.29 -14.78 17.51
C VAL A 332 -25.50 -15.75 16.64
N THR A 333 -24.98 -16.82 17.25
CA THR A 333 -24.46 -17.98 16.49
C THR A 333 -25.60 -19.00 16.31
N ILE A 334 -25.99 -19.29 15.06
CA ILE A 334 -27.14 -20.14 14.72
C ILE A 334 -26.71 -21.60 14.65
N LEU A 335 -27.08 -22.41 15.65
CA LEU A 335 -26.75 -23.82 15.72
C LEU A 335 -28.00 -24.74 15.66
N ASP A 336 -29.20 -24.19 15.74
CA ASP A 336 -30.43 -24.96 15.74
C ASP A 336 -31.41 -24.50 14.65
N GLU A 337 -32.28 -25.42 14.19
CA GLU A 337 -33.22 -25.21 13.11
C GLU A 337 -34.27 -24.14 13.43
N LYS A 338 -34.66 -24.00 14.69
CA LYS A 338 -35.68 -23.00 15.09
C LYS A 338 -35.13 -21.59 14.96
N THR A 339 -33.92 -21.36 15.45
CA THR A 339 -33.23 -20.06 15.31
C THR A 339 -32.95 -19.74 13.84
N LEU A 340 -32.59 -20.77 13.04
CA LEU A 340 -32.41 -20.61 11.59
C LEU A 340 -33.70 -20.13 10.91
N LEU A 341 -34.83 -20.78 11.17
CA LEU A 341 -36.10 -20.43 10.54
C LEU A 341 -36.60 -19.05 10.95
N ASP A 342 -36.36 -18.63 12.21
CA ASP A 342 -36.66 -17.26 12.66
C ASP A 342 -35.84 -16.23 11.88
N TRP A 343 -34.56 -16.44 11.73
CA TRP A 343 -33.70 -15.54 10.93
C TRP A 343 -34.08 -15.51 9.45
N VAL A 344 -34.40 -16.64 8.85
CA VAL A 344 -34.87 -16.71 7.45
C VAL A 344 -36.13 -15.89 7.27
N GLU A 345 -37.09 -15.94 8.22
CA GLU A 345 -38.33 -15.15 8.11
C GLU A 345 -38.07 -13.65 8.31
N ARG A 346 -37.16 -13.30 9.20
CA ARG A 346 -36.74 -11.90 9.39
C ARG A 346 -36.01 -11.34 8.17
N LEU A 347 -35.13 -12.12 7.54
CA LEU A 347 -34.44 -11.74 6.30
C LEU A 347 -35.42 -11.54 5.14
N LYS A 348 -36.47 -12.37 5.02
CA LYS A 348 -37.53 -12.19 4.01
C LYS A 348 -38.33 -10.89 4.16
N GLN A 349 -38.46 -10.42 5.39
CA GLN A 349 -39.24 -9.21 5.70
C GLN A 349 -38.39 -7.95 5.66
N ALA A 350 -37.06 -8.08 5.59
CA ALA A 350 -36.13 -6.96 5.50
C ALA A 350 -36.21 -6.32 4.11
N GLU A 351 -36.21 -4.99 4.02
CA GLU A 351 -36.04 -4.27 2.76
C GLU A 351 -34.62 -4.44 2.21
N VAL A 352 -33.64 -4.48 3.11
CA VAL A 352 -32.21 -4.63 2.83
C VAL A 352 -31.53 -5.29 4.03
N PHE A 353 -30.52 -6.12 3.79
CA PHE A 353 -29.70 -6.70 4.85
C PHE A 353 -28.22 -6.81 4.42
N ALA A 354 -27.32 -6.75 5.39
CA ALA A 354 -25.92 -7.05 5.17
C ALA A 354 -25.69 -8.56 5.06
N PHE A 355 -24.83 -8.97 4.14
CA PHE A 355 -24.48 -10.35 3.82
C PHE A 355 -22.98 -10.49 3.63
N ASP A 356 -22.40 -11.53 4.25
CA ASP A 356 -21.01 -11.87 4.10
C ASP A 356 -20.78 -13.38 4.17
N THR A 357 -19.68 -13.89 3.60
CA THR A 357 -19.34 -15.32 3.56
C THR A 357 -17.98 -15.57 4.19
N GLU A 358 -17.92 -16.50 5.12
CA GLU A 358 -16.69 -17.02 5.70
C GLU A 358 -16.17 -18.26 4.99
N THR A 359 -14.88 -18.27 4.66
CA THR A 359 -14.27 -19.31 3.83
C THR A 359 -12.93 -19.80 4.38
N ASP A 360 -12.47 -20.98 3.93
CA ASP A 360 -11.14 -21.53 4.26
C ASP A 360 -10.00 -21.00 3.39
N GLY A 361 -10.29 -20.10 2.43
CA GLY A 361 -9.31 -19.53 1.52
C GLY A 361 -9.82 -18.36 0.71
N LEU A 362 -8.94 -17.69 -0.04
CA LEU A 362 -9.25 -16.48 -0.80
C LEU A 362 -9.57 -16.72 -2.28
N ASP A 363 -9.34 -17.91 -2.80
CA ASP A 363 -9.67 -18.27 -4.19
C ASP A 363 -11.13 -18.73 -4.29
N THR A 364 -11.98 -17.89 -4.85
CA THR A 364 -13.43 -18.15 -4.99
C THR A 364 -13.79 -19.40 -5.81
N LEU A 365 -12.83 -19.94 -6.58
CA LEU A 365 -13.03 -21.19 -7.34
C LEU A 365 -12.76 -22.44 -6.52
N THR A 366 -11.98 -22.33 -5.46
CA THR A 366 -11.53 -23.48 -4.64
C THR A 366 -11.93 -23.39 -3.19
N ALA A 367 -12.07 -22.18 -2.63
CA ALA A 367 -12.42 -21.95 -1.23
C ALA A 367 -13.76 -22.60 -0.84
N ASN A 368 -13.81 -23.28 0.29
CA ASN A 368 -15.01 -23.85 0.83
C ASN A 368 -15.74 -22.84 1.71
N LEU A 369 -17.05 -22.84 1.62
CA LEU A 369 -17.91 -22.04 2.49
C LEU A 369 -17.92 -22.64 3.88
N ILE A 370 -17.50 -21.87 4.88
CA ILE A 370 -17.45 -22.27 6.29
C ILE A 370 -18.66 -21.76 7.04
N GLY A 371 -19.16 -20.58 6.69
CA GLY A 371 -20.36 -20.01 7.28
C GLY A 371 -20.88 -18.80 6.50
N LEU A 372 -22.04 -18.32 6.94
CA LEU A 372 -22.71 -17.13 6.43
C LEU A 372 -22.98 -16.18 7.58
N SER A 373 -22.81 -14.87 7.36
CA SER A 373 -23.21 -13.86 8.33
C SER A 373 -24.21 -12.86 7.77
N PHE A 374 -25.05 -12.33 8.63
CA PHE A 374 -26.14 -11.44 8.29
C PHE A 374 -26.33 -10.36 9.34
N ALA A 375 -26.69 -9.13 8.91
CA ALA A 375 -27.20 -8.09 9.80
C ALA A 375 -28.41 -7.39 9.16
N ILE A 376 -29.47 -7.21 9.95
CA ILE A 376 -30.73 -6.60 9.50
C ILE A 376 -30.84 -5.17 10.02
N LYS A 377 -30.40 -4.94 11.25
CA LYS A 377 -30.36 -3.64 11.92
C LYS A 377 -29.09 -3.50 12.73
N PRO A 378 -28.65 -2.27 12.99
CA PRO A 378 -27.52 -2.03 13.89
C PRO A 378 -27.62 -2.81 15.20
N GLY A 379 -26.59 -3.60 15.51
CA GLY A 379 -26.52 -4.47 16.70
C GLY A 379 -27.32 -5.78 16.61
N GLU A 380 -28.04 -6.05 15.51
CA GLU A 380 -28.76 -7.31 15.26
C GLU A 380 -28.09 -8.10 14.13
N ALA A 381 -27.10 -8.92 14.48
CA ALA A 381 -26.34 -9.73 13.51
C ALA A 381 -26.29 -11.21 13.93
N ALA A 382 -26.09 -12.07 12.94
CA ALA A 382 -25.97 -13.50 13.16
C ALA A 382 -24.88 -14.14 12.31
N TYR A 383 -24.23 -15.12 12.88
CA TYR A 383 -23.33 -16.05 12.19
C TYR A 383 -23.97 -17.45 12.11
N LEU A 384 -23.97 -18.04 10.94
CA LEU A 384 -24.48 -19.38 10.66
C LEU A 384 -23.31 -20.30 10.25
N PRO A 385 -22.68 -21.02 11.19
CA PRO A 385 -21.58 -21.96 10.92
C PRO A 385 -22.10 -23.17 10.16
N LEU A 386 -21.34 -23.66 9.15
CA LEU A 386 -21.71 -24.76 8.28
C LEU A 386 -20.62 -25.82 8.10
N ALA A 387 -19.35 -25.49 8.38
CA ALA A 387 -18.24 -26.40 8.08
C ALA A 387 -17.00 -26.18 8.98
N HIS A 388 -17.18 -25.80 10.24
CA HIS A 388 -16.07 -25.81 11.20
C HIS A 388 -15.72 -27.26 11.57
N ASP A 389 -14.41 -27.56 11.60
CA ASP A 389 -13.87 -28.92 11.78
C ASP A 389 -12.75 -29.02 12.82
N TYR A 390 -12.64 -28.03 13.70
CA TYR A 390 -11.69 -28.09 14.83
C TYR A 390 -12.11 -29.15 15.87
N LEU A 391 -11.15 -29.56 16.70
CA LEU A 391 -11.40 -30.55 17.76
C LEU A 391 -12.51 -30.04 18.71
N ASP A 392 -13.51 -30.87 18.97
CA ASP A 392 -14.69 -30.57 19.80
C ASP A 392 -15.62 -29.46 19.21
N ALA A 393 -15.58 -29.20 17.89
CA ALA A 393 -16.56 -28.37 17.25
C ALA A 393 -17.99 -28.84 17.51
N PRO A 394 -18.94 -27.96 17.91
CA PRO A 394 -20.31 -28.36 18.11
C PRO A 394 -20.96 -28.84 16.81
N GLU A 395 -21.99 -29.68 16.91
CA GLU A 395 -22.77 -30.10 15.74
C GLU A 395 -23.37 -28.88 15.02
N GLN A 396 -23.15 -28.78 13.72
CA GLN A 396 -23.61 -27.69 12.89
C GLN A 396 -24.75 -28.17 11.98
N LEU A 397 -25.54 -27.23 11.49
CA LEU A 397 -26.66 -27.54 10.59
C LEU A 397 -26.13 -28.05 9.23
N ASP A 398 -26.90 -28.97 8.61
CA ASP A 398 -26.53 -29.54 7.31
C ASP A 398 -26.45 -28.45 6.22
N ARG A 399 -25.24 -28.21 5.70
CA ARG A 399 -24.94 -27.17 4.73
C ARG A 399 -25.84 -27.24 3.49
N THR A 400 -26.11 -28.44 2.97
CA THR A 400 -26.94 -28.62 1.77
C THR A 400 -28.37 -28.17 2.01
N LYS A 401 -28.94 -28.53 3.16
CA LYS A 401 -30.30 -28.11 3.53
C LYS A 401 -30.40 -26.61 3.76
N VAL A 402 -29.40 -26.05 4.46
CA VAL A 402 -29.34 -24.62 4.71
C VAL A 402 -29.24 -23.84 3.39
N LEU A 403 -28.33 -24.21 2.51
CA LEU A 403 -28.17 -23.53 1.22
C LEU A 403 -29.41 -23.65 0.34
N ALA A 404 -30.09 -24.77 0.35
CA ALA A 404 -31.37 -24.93 -0.35
C ALA A 404 -32.44 -23.98 0.19
N LEU A 405 -32.46 -23.69 1.50
CA LEU A 405 -33.36 -22.74 2.15
C LEU A 405 -33.00 -21.29 1.81
N PHE A 406 -31.72 -20.95 1.77
CA PHE A 406 -31.24 -19.59 1.46
C PHE A 406 -31.24 -19.25 -0.02
N LYS A 407 -31.15 -20.23 -0.92
CA LYS A 407 -31.10 -20.02 -2.37
C LYS A 407 -32.22 -19.08 -2.88
N PRO A 408 -33.53 -19.26 -2.58
CA PRO A 408 -34.56 -18.35 -3.02
C PRO A 408 -34.38 -16.90 -2.52
N LEU A 409 -33.82 -16.71 -1.31
CA LEU A 409 -33.58 -15.40 -0.74
C LEU A 409 -32.38 -14.69 -1.41
N LEU A 410 -31.31 -15.43 -1.63
CA LEU A 410 -30.07 -14.90 -2.21
C LEU A 410 -30.22 -14.62 -3.70
N GLU A 411 -31.10 -15.36 -4.40
CA GLU A 411 -31.38 -15.16 -5.84
C GLU A 411 -32.54 -14.17 -6.10
N ASP A 412 -33.23 -13.67 -5.06
CA ASP A 412 -34.27 -12.66 -5.24
C ASP A 412 -33.64 -11.27 -5.48
N GLU A 413 -33.92 -10.71 -6.66
CA GLU A 413 -33.47 -9.37 -7.06
C GLU A 413 -34.13 -8.24 -6.27
N LYS A 414 -35.34 -8.48 -5.73
CA LYS A 414 -36.09 -7.48 -4.96
C LYS A 414 -35.62 -7.37 -3.52
N LEU A 415 -35.03 -8.42 -3.00
CA LEU A 415 -34.47 -8.46 -1.67
C LEU A 415 -33.02 -7.91 -1.73
N LEU A 416 -32.85 -6.67 -1.30
CA LEU A 416 -31.57 -5.95 -1.49
C LEU A 416 -30.50 -6.42 -0.50
N LYS A 417 -29.26 -6.55 -0.98
CA LYS A 417 -28.08 -6.95 -0.20
C LYS A 417 -27.06 -5.83 -0.16
N ILE A 418 -26.47 -5.68 1.02
CA ILE A 418 -25.30 -4.85 1.29
C ILE A 418 -24.14 -5.79 1.61
N GLY A 419 -22.92 -5.47 1.19
CA GLY A 419 -21.72 -6.20 1.65
C GLY A 419 -20.45 -5.37 1.49
N GLN A 420 -19.33 -6.00 1.82
CA GLN A 420 -18.00 -5.45 1.65
C GLN A 420 -17.24 -6.30 0.61
N ASN A 421 -17.06 -5.81 -0.62
CA ASN A 421 -16.49 -6.59 -1.72
C ASN A 421 -17.34 -7.81 -2.13
N LEU A 422 -18.66 -7.58 -2.31
CA LEU A 422 -19.67 -8.61 -2.67
C LEU A 422 -19.35 -9.42 -3.93
N LYS A 423 -18.38 -8.99 -4.73
CA LYS A 423 -17.86 -9.79 -5.85
C LYS A 423 -17.28 -11.11 -5.36
N PHE A 424 -16.57 -11.10 -4.21
CA PHE A 424 -16.02 -12.29 -3.59
C PHE A 424 -17.14 -13.26 -3.17
N ASP A 425 -18.11 -12.79 -2.40
CA ASP A 425 -19.24 -13.58 -1.91
C ASP A 425 -20.06 -14.19 -3.04
N LYS A 426 -20.32 -13.39 -4.08
CA LYS A 426 -20.96 -13.88 -5.31
C LYS A 426 -20.17 -15.03 -5.94
N GLY A 427 -18.84 -14.91 -6.02
CA GLY A 427 -17.96 -15.95 -6.53
C GLY A 427 -18.02 -17.23 -5.69
N VAL A 428 -18.01 -17.12 -4.36
CA VAL A 428 -18.14 -18.24 -3.42
C VAL A 428 -19.50 -18.93 -3.57
N MET A 429 -20.59 -18.17 -3.54
CA MET A 429 -21.95 -18.72 -3.64
C MET A 429 -22.21 -19.44 -4.96
N GLN A 430 -21.61 -18.99 -6.08
CA GLN A 430 -21.70 -19.67 -7.37
C GLN A 430 -21.12 -21.08 -7.38
N ARG A 431 -20.20 -21.44 -6.46
CA ARG A 431 -19.71 -22.83 -6.31
C ARG A 431 -20.80 -23.77 -5.80
N TYR A 432 -21.81 -23.22 -5.15
CA TYR A 432 -22.95 -23.96 -4.59
C TYR A 432 -24.21 -23.78 -5.43
N ASP A 433 -24.05 -23.40 -6.71
CA ASP A 433 -25.15 -23.16 -7.67
C ASP A 433 -26.16 -22.10 -7.19
N ILE A 434 -25.68 -21.10 -6.43
CA ILE A 434 -26.46 -19.93 -5.99
C ILE A 434 -25.95 -18.70 -6.70
N ASP A 435 -26.81 -18.08 -7.52
CA ASP A 435 -26.52 -16.82 -8.19
C ASP A 435 -26.95 -15.65 -7.30
N LEU A 436 -26.04 -15.10 -6.52
CA LEU A 436 -26.32 -13.96 -5.64
C LEU A 436 -26.82 -12.76 -6.47
N ARG A 437 -28.06 -12.34 -6.23
CA ARG A 437 -28.75 -11.24 -6.91
C ARG A 437 -29.22 -10.19 -5.91
N GLY A 438 -29.75 -9.07 -6.42
CA GLY A 438 -30.16 -7.95 -5.55
C GLY A 438 -28.98 -7.29 -4.84
N ILE A 439 -27.76 -7.38 -5.40
CA ILE A 439 -26.57 -6.69 -4.90
C ILE A 439 -26.77 -5.19 -5.13
N ALA A 440 -27.16 -4.45 -4.08
CA ALA A 440 -27.54 -3.05 -4.19
C ALA A 440 -26.43 -2.10 -3.74
N PHE A 441 -25.68 -2.51 -2.71
CA PHE A 441 -24.66 -1.67 -2.07
C PHE A 441 -23.42 -2.49 -1.71
N ASP A 442 -22.26 -1.87 -1.89
CA ASP A 442 -20.95 -2.40 -1.51
C ASP A 442 -20.16 -1.30 -0.85
N THR A 443 -19.85 -1.45 0.44
CA THR A 443 -19.21 -0.42 1.26
C THR A 443 -17.81 -0.07 0.78
N MET A 444 -17.07 -1.02 0.19
CA MET A 444 -15.79 -0.75 -0.48
C MET A 444 -15.99 0.21 -1.67
N LEU A 445 -17.02 -0.03 -2.49
CA LEU A 445 -17.32 0.80 -3.67
C LEU A 445 -17.95 2.15 -3.29
N GLU A 446 -18.80 2.21 -2.26
CA GLU A 446 -19.31 3.47 -1.72
C GLU A 446 -18.18 4.39 -1.27
N SER A 447 -17.24 3.85 -0.49
CA SER A 447 -16.06 4.59 -0.04
C SER A 447 -15.16 5.01 -1.20
N TYR A 448 -14.96 4.13 -2.18
CA TYR A 448 -14.13 4.42 -3.34
C TYR A 448 -14.71 5.51 -4.25
N VAL A 449 -16.01 5.48 -4.53
CA VAL A 449 -16.70 6.51 -5.32
C VAL A 449 -16.73 7.84 -4.58
N LEU A 450 -16.90 7.81 -3.25
CA LEU A 450 -16.90 9.01 -2.42
C LEU A 450 -15.52 9.70 -2.43
N ASP A 451 -14.42 8.94 -2.28
CA ASP A 451 -13.04 9.46 -2.35
C ASP A 451 -12.04 8.34 -2.66
N SER A 452 -11.66 8.22 -3.93
CA SER A 452 -10.74 7.17 -4.42
C SER A 452 -9.31 7.27 -3.88
N VAL A 453 -8.92 8.39 -3.24
CA VAL A 453 -7.57 8.62 -2.69
C VAL A 453 -7.56 8.73 -1.16
N ALA A 454 -8.68 8.49 -0.50
CA ALA A 454 -8.81 8.58 0.96
C ALA A 454 -7.96 7.53 1.74
N GLY A 455 -7.34 6.58 1.06
CA GLY A 455 -6.53 5.50 1.63
C GLY A 455 -7.10 4.12 1.30
N ARG A 456 -6.96 3.15 2.22
CA ARG A 456 -7.50 1.80 2.02
C ARG A 456 -9.02 1.79 2.15
N HIS A 457 -9.67 0.94 1.34
CA HIS A 457 -11.12 0.75 1.33
C HIS A 457 -11.53 -0.62 1.89
N ASP A 458 -10.65 -1.28 2.67
CA ASP A 458 -11.00 -2.48 3.43
C ASP A 458 -11.83 -2.11 4.67
N MET A 459 -12.59 -3.07 5.17
CA MET A 459 -13.57 -2.88 6.24
C MET A 459 -12.92 -2.32 7.51
N ASP A 460 -11.79 -2.86 7.96
CA ASP A 460 -11.09 -2.40 9.17
C ASP A 460 -10.72 -0.93 9.07
N SER A 461 -10.12 -0.53 7.95
CA SER A 461 -9.74 0.86 7.69
C SER A 461 -10.95 1.80 7.61
N LEU A 462 -12.07 1.32 7.06
CA LEU A 462 -13.32 2.08 6.96
C LEU A 462 -14.01 2.20 8.32
N ALA A 463 -14.04 1.13 9.12
CA ALA A 463 -14.61 1.12 10.46
C ALA A 463 -13.86 2.11 11.39
N GLU A 464 -12.52 2.09 11.35
CA GLU A 464 -11.71 3.05 12.11
C GLU A 464 -11.99 4.48 11.66
N ARG A 465 -12.07 4.73 10.34
CA ARG A 465 -12.24 6.08 9.77
C ARG A 465 -13.63 6.68 9.97
N TYR A 466 -14.68 5.89 9.76
CA TYR A 466 -16.06 6.40 9.72
C TYR A 466 -16.89 6.10 10.97
N LEU A 467 -16.55 5.02 11.68
CA LEU A 467 -17.27 4.61 12.89
C LEU A 467 -16.45 4.82 14.17
N ASN A 468 -15.15 5.16 14.05
CA ASN A 468 -14.19 5.20 15.17
C ASN A 468 -14.21 3.89 15.98
N HIS A 469 -14.37 2.77 15.25
CA HIS A 469 -14.45 1.43 15.80
C HIS A 469 -13.26 0.59 15.31
N LYS A 470 -12.62 -0.12 16.23
CA LYS A 470 -11.59 -1.12 15.92
C LYS A 470 -12.26 -2.48 15.85
N THR A 471 -12.33 -3.06 14.67
CA THR A 471 -12.86 -4.41 14.42
C THR A 471 -11.99 -5.51 15.05
N ILE A 472 -12.57 -6.67 15.25
CA ILE A 472 -11.82 -7.89 15.53
C ILE A 472 -11.10 -8.29 14.24
N THR A 473 -9.77 -8.29 14.24
CA THR A 473 -9.03 -8.65 13.02
C THR A 473 -8.88 -10.16 12.86
N PHE A 474 -8.82 -10.64 11.62
CA PHE A 474 -8.58 -12.07 11.34
C PHE A 474 -7.31 -12.60 12.02
N GLU A 475 -6.25 -11.77 12.10
CA GLU A 475 -5.01 -12.14 12.77
C GLU A 475 -5.16 -12.31 14.29
N GLU A 476 -6.11 -11.62 14.91
CA GLU A 476 -6.39 -11.78 16.36
C GLU A 476 -7.03 -13.13 16.68
N ILE A 477 -7.85 -13.69 15.80
CA ILE A 477 -8.53 -14.98 15.99
C ILE A 477 -7.79 -16.16 15.37
N ALA A 478 -7.08 -15.96 14.25
CA ALA A 478 -6.39 -17.03 13.49
C ALA A 478 -4.89 -17.12 13.77
N GLY A 479 -4.27 -16.10 14.41
CA GLY A 479 -2.82 -16.02 14.54
C GLY A 479 -2.13 -15.53 13.26
N LYS A 480 -0.78 -15.54 13.25
CA LYS A 480 0.06 -14.97 12.17
C LYS A 480 1.05 -15.97 11.59
N GLY A 481 1.40 -15.77 10.34
CA GLY A 481 2.51 -16.46 9.67
C GLY A 481 2.23 -17.92 9.32
N LYS A 482 3.24 -18.79 9.41
CA LYS A 482 3.14 -20.18 8.94
C LYS A 482 2.17 -21.08 9.76
N ASN A 483 1.83 -20.67 10.95
CA ASN A 483 0.93 -21.38 11.85
C ASN A 483 -0.45 -20.70 11.93
N GLN A 484 -0.74 -19.76 11.04
CA GLN A 484 -2.05 -19.13 10.96
C GLN A 484 -3.11 -20.19 10.63
N LEU A 485 -4.17 -20.22 11.41
CA LEU A 485 -5.31 -21.12 11.21
C LEU A 485 -6.15 -20.67 10.00
N THR A 486 -6.77 -21.61 9.33
CA THR A 486 -7.87 -21.35 8.40
C THR A 486 -9.17 -21.17 9.17
N PHE A 487 -10.17 -20.47 8.61
CA PHE A 487 -11.38 -20.09 9.34
C PHE A 487 -12.15 -21.29 9.92
N ASN A 488 -12.19 -22.42 9.22
CA ASN A 488 -12.80 -23.68 9.69
C ASN A 488 -12.16 -24.24 10.97
N GLN A 489 -10.92 -23.86 11.28
CA GLN A 489 -10.16 -24.30 12.45
C GLN A 489 -10.32 -23.38 13.67
N ILE A 490 -11.01 -22.24 13.51
CA ILE A 490 -11.23 -21.27 14.59
C ILE A 490 -12.46 -21.70 15.41
N ALA A 491 -12.34 -21.65 16.73
CA ALA A 491 -13.44 -21.97 17.63
C ALA A 491 -14.62 -21.01 17.48
N LEU A 492 -15.85 -21.52 17.57
CA LEU A 492 -17.08 -20.73 17.34
C LEU A 492 -17.24 -19.56 18.33
N GLU A 493 -16.66 -19.65 19.53
CA GLU A 493 -16.63 -18.59 20.52
C GLU A 493 -15.86 -17.36 20.03
N GLN A 494 -14.95 -17.54 19.07
CA GLN A 494 -14.19 -16.48 18.42
C GLN A 494 -14.73 -16.16 17.01
N ALA A 495 -15.01 -17.20 16.21
CA ALA A 495 -15.51 -17.08 14.86
C ALA A 495 -16.91 -16.45 14.79
N GLY A 496 -17.79 -16.78 15.75
CA GLY A 496 -19.16 -16.26 15.80
C GLY A 496 -19.22 -14.74 16.00
N PRO A 497 -18.61 -14.19 17.04
CA PRO A 497 -18.54 -12.74 17.23
C PRO A 497 -17.83 -12.02 16.08
N TYR A 498 -16.74 -12.57 15.55
CA TYR A 498 -16.01 -12.02 14.40
C TYR A 498 -16.93 -11.86 13.17
N ALA A 499 -17.52 -12.96 12.70
CA ALA A 499 -18.33 -12.95 11.49
C ALA A 499 -19.63 -12.14 11.64
N ALA A 500 -20.24 -12.14 12.84
CA ALA A 500 -21.41 -11.30 13.12
C ALA A 500 -21.04 -9.81 13.16
N GLU A 501 -19.86 -9.46 13.72
CA GLU A 501 -19.34 -8.10 13.70
C GLU A 501 -19.12 -7.61 12.26
N ASP A 502 -18.56 -8.45 11.37
CA ASP A 502 -18.30 -8.08 9.98
C ASP A 502 -19.59 -7.68 9.25
N ALA A 503 -20.67 -8.44 9.44
CA ALA A 503 -21.98 -8.10 8.87
C ALA A 503 -22.57 -6.81 9.50
N ASP A 504 -22.48 -6.62 10.82
CA ASP A 504 -23.00 -5.44 11.51
C ASP A 504 -22.22 -4.17 11.18
N VAL A 505 -20.88 -4.26 11.18
CA VAL A 505 -19.99 -3.16 10.76
C VAL A 505 -20.28 -2.76 9.31
N THR A 506 -20.47 -3.73 8.42
CA THR A 506 -20.83 -3.46 7.02
C THR A 506 -22.13 -2.68 6.91
N LEU A 507 -23.15 -3.02 7.69
CA LEU A 507 -24.42 -2.29 7.73
C LEU A 507 -24.25 -0.85 8.26
N HIS A 508 -23.49 -0.66 9.34
CA HIS A 508 -23.19 0.66 9.90
C HIS A 508 -22.38 1.51 8.90
N LEU A 509 -21.37 0.92 8.24
CA LEU A 509 -20.59 1.60 7.20
C LEU A 509 -21.46 2.07 6.05
N HIS A 510 -22.38 1.21 5.56
CA HIS A 510 -23.32 1.59 4.52
C HIS A 510 -24.14 2.81 4.93
N GLN A 511 -24.73 2.81 6.13
CA GLN A 511 -25.53 3.95 6.62
C GLN A 511 -24.72 5.26 6.63
N LYS A 512 -23.47 5.22 7.09
CA LYS A 512 -22.58 6.40 7.10
C LYS A 512 -22.12 6.82 5.71
N LEU A 513 -21.69 5.87 4.88
CA LEU A 513 -21.13 6.16 3.54
C LEU A 513 -22.22 6.60 2.58
N TRP A 514 -23.38 5.90 2.57
CA TRP A 514 -24.51 6.26 1.74
C TRP A 514 -25.09 7.62 2.13
N GLY A 515 -25.19 7.92 3.42
CA GLY A 515 -25.60 9.24 3.91
C GLY A 515 -24.66 10.37 3.44
N LYS A 516 -23.38 10.08 3.20
CA LYS A 516 -22.42 11.03 2.60
C LYS A 516 -22.48 11.07 1.06
N LEU A 517 -22.77 9.95 0.42
CA LEU A 517 -22.80 9.82 -1.03
C LEU A 517 -24.11 10.38 -1.63
N GLN A 518 -25.23 10.11 -0.99
CA GLN A 518 -26.59 10.45 -1.45
C GLN A 518 -26.80 11.94 -1.79
N PRO A 519 -26.23 12.94 -1.08
CA PRO A 519 -26.33 14.35 -1.45
C PRO A 519 -25.67 14.72 -2.79
N HIS A 520 -24.83 13.83 -3.33
CA HIS A 520 -24.07 14.04 -4.56
C HIS A 520 -24.64 13.22 -5.72
N ALA A 521 -25.56 13.80 -6.48
CA ALA A 521 -26.26 13.11 -7.57
C ALA A 521 -25.32 12.53 -8.65
N ASP A 522 -24.23 13.24 -8.96
CA ASP A 522 -23.16 12.78 -9.86
C ASP A 522 -22.48 11.52 -9.38
N LEU A 523 -22.09 11.45 -8.12
CA LEU A 523 -21.46 10.28 -7.52
C LEU A 523 -22.44 9.10 -7.38
N CYS A 524 -23.69 9.38 -6.99
CA CYS A 524 -24.73 8.36 -6.97
C CYS A 524 -24.95 7.74 -8.33
N GLN A 525 -24.96 8.55 -9.39
CA GLN A 525 -25.07 8.04 -10.76
C GLN A 525 -23.90 7.12 -11.11
N VAL A 526 -22.67 7.53 -10.85
CA VAL A 526 -21.47 6.69 -11.08
C VAL A 526 -21.58 5.37 -10.33
N PHE A 527 -21.93 5.41 -9.04
CA PHE A 527 -22.09 4.23 -8.21
C PHE A 527 -23.16 3.28 -8.76
N GLN A 528 -24.36 3.79 -9.04
CA GLN A 528 -25.51 2.98 -9.42
C GLN A 528 -25.50 2.49 -10.88
N THR A 529 -24.85 3.26 -11.79
CA THR A 529 -24.91 2.93 -13.22
C THR A 529 -23.59 2.35 -13.77
N ILE A 530 -22.50 2.46 -13.04
CA ILE A 530 -21.18 1.98 -13.47
C ILE A 530 -20.61 0.96 -12.47
N ASP A 531 -20.30 1.40 -11.23
CA ASP A 531 -19.49 0.55 -10.35
C ASP A 531 -20.27 -0.65 -9.77
N MET A 532 -21.52 -0.49 -9.35
CA MET A 532 -22.35 -1.60 -8.88
C MET A 532 -22.75 -2.58 -10.00
N PRO A 533 -23.25 -2.14 -11.16
CA PRO A 533 -23.57 -3.07 -12.27
C PRO A 533 -22.35 -3.83 -12.80
N LEU A 534 -21.14 -3.31 -12.60
CA LEU A 534 -19.91 -3.97 -13.02
C LEU A 534 -19.53 -5.18 -12.14
N VAL A 535 -19.98 -5.24 -10.87
CA VAL A 535 -19.68 -6.34 -9.95
C VAL A 535 -19.99 -7.72 -10.53
N PRO A 536 -21.23 -8.02 -11.00
CA PRO A 536 -21.55 -9.31 -11.60
C PRO A 536 -20.82 -9.55 -12.92
N VAL A 537 -20.49 -8.51 -13.69
CA VAL A 537 -19.71 -8.62 -14.93
C VAL A 537 -18.30 -9.13 -14.66
N LEU A 538 -17.60 -8.52 -13.71
CA LEU A 538 -16.25 -8.92 -13.31
C LEU A 538 -16.27 -10.34 -12.73
N SER A 539 -17.23 -10.69 -11.89
CA SER A 539 -17.36 -12.05 -11.37
C SER A 539 -17.48 -13.09 -12.50
N ARG A 540 -18.23 -12.80 -13.57
CA ARG A 540 -18.35 -13.70 -14.74
C ARG A 540 -17.04 -13.81 -15.53
N ILE A 541 -16.36 -12.70 -15.79
CA ILE A 541 -15.06 -12.70 -16.50
C ILE A 541 -14.03 -13.52 -15.72
N GLU A 542 -13.91 -13.26 -14.42
CA GLU A 542 -12.96 -13.96 -13.54
C GLU A 542 -13.25 -15.47 -13.52
N ARG A 543 -14.51 -15.89 -13.40
CA ARG A 543 -14.89 -17.30 -13.43
C ARG A 543 -14.72 -17.96 -14.81
N THR A 544 -14.92 -17.22 -15.88
CA THR A 544 -14.65 -17.71 -17.24
C THR A 544 -13.17 -18.00 -17.42
N GLY A 545 -12.29 -17.08 -17.00
CA GLY A 545 -10.85 -17.21 -17.13
C GLY A 545 -10.37 -17.29 -18.57
N VAL A 546 -9.07 -17.45 -18.74
CA VAL A 546 -8.40 -17.51 -20.05
C VAL A 546 -7.73 -18.86 -20.28
N LEU A 547 -7.80 -19.36 -21.50
CA LEU A 547 -7.11 -20.58 -21.89
C LEU A 547 -5.69 -20.22 -22.32
N ILE A 548 -4.70 -20.88 -21.74
CA ILE A 548 -3.31 -20.69 -22.11
C ILE A 548 -2.68 -22.03 -22.56
N ASP A 549 -1.76 -21.93 -23.50
CA ASP A 549 -0.94 -23.06 -23.94
C ASP A 549 0.37 -23.12 -23.15
N PRO A 550 0.52 -24.08 -22.20
CA PRO A 550 1.72 -24.18 -21.39
C PRO A 550 2.95 -24.62 -22.18
N VAL A 551 2.79 -25.25 -23.34
CA VAL A 551 3.91 -25.71 -24.17
C VAL A 551 4.62 -24.51 -24.80
N ILE A 552 3.87 -23.58 -25.37
CA ILE A 552 4.40 -22.32 -25.93
C ILE A 552 5.17 -21.55 -24.85
N LEU A 553 4.61 -21.44 -23.63
CA LEU A 553 5.29 -20.76 -22.52
C LEU A 553 6.56 -21.48 -22.06
N ALA A 554 6.56 -22.82 -22.04
CA ALA A 554 7.74 -23.61 -21.65
C ALA A 554 8.88 -23.48 -22.68
N GLU A 555 8.56 -23.49 -23.99
CA GLU A 555 9.53 -23.24 -25.03
C GLU A 555 10.12 -21.84 -24.93
N HIS A 556 9.29 -20.84 -24.76
CA HIS A 556 9.73 -19.46 -24.57
C HIS A 556 10.58 -19.29 -23.30
N SER A 557 10.20 -19.92 -22.18
CA SER A 557 10.98 -19.92 -20.94
C SER A 557 12.40 -20.48 -21.15
N LYS A 558 12.53 -21.55 -21.94
CA LYS A 558 13.82 -22.16 -22.27
C LYS A 558 14.71 -21.22 -23.09
N GLU A 559 14.15 -20.55 -24.10
CA GLU A 559 14.88 -19.57 -24.90
C GLU A 559 15.31 -18.35 -24.06
N LEU A 560 14.40 -17.82 -23.20
CA LEU A 560 14.74 -16.74 -22.26
C LEU A 560 15.87 -17.17 -21.32
N THR A 561 15.89 -18.41 -20.85
CA THR A 561 16.98 -18.93 -19.99
C THR A 561 18.33 -18.89 -20.73
N THR A 562 18.35 -19.30 -21.99
CA THR A 562 19.56 -19.25 -22.82
C THR A 562 20.02 -17.81 -23.02
N ARG A 563 19.10 -16.89 -23.36
CA ARG A 563 19.41 -15.47 -23.56
C ARG A 563 19.91 -14.81 -22.31
N LEU A 564 19.30 -15.09 -21.15
CA LEU A 564 19.75 -14.57 -19.86
C LEU A 564 21.18 -15.02 -19.51
N ALA A 565 21.53 -16.28 -19.76
CA ALA A 565 22.90 -16.79 -19.58
C ALA A 565 23.91 -16.08 -20.48
N GLU A 566 23.57 -15.83 -21.76
CA GLU A 566 24.40 -15.05 -22.67
C GLU A 566 24.63 -13.60 -22.14
N LEU A 567 23.58 -12.95 -21.67
CA LEU A 567 23.67 -11.60 -21.11
C LEU A 567 24.50 -11.54 -19.81
N GLU A 568 24.44 -12.58 -18.98
CA GLU A 568 25.27 -12.71 -17.78
C GLU A 568 26.75 -12.76 -18.15
N ILE A 569 27.13 -13.60 -19.12
CA ILE A 569 28.49 -13.70 -19.60
C ILE A 569 28.99 -12.35 -20.15
N GLN A 570 28.21 -11.69 -21.01
CA GLN A 570 28.54 -10.37 -21.55
C GLN A 570 28.68 -9.30 -20.45
N ALA A 571 27.81 -9.34 -19.43
CA ALA A 571 27.88 -8.42 -18.30
C ALA A 571 29.14 -8.65 -17.47
N TYR A 572 29.56 -9.91 -17.25
CA TYR A 572 30.80 -10.26 -16.56
C TYR A 572 32.05 -9.79 -17.33
N GLU A 573 32.07 -9.96 -18.66
CA GLU A 573 33.12 -9.44 -19.50
C GLU A 573 33.26 -7.91 -19.38
N LEU A 574 32.12 -7.18 -19.42
CA LEU A 574 32.13 -5.73 -19.27
C LEU A 574 32.48 -5.25 -17.84
N ALA A 575 32.12 -6.01 -16.85
CA ALA A 575 32.43 -5.70 -15.44
C ALA A 575 33.86 -6.12 -15.04
N GLY A 576 34.42 -7.12 -15.73
CA GLY A 576 35.71 -7.74 -15.45
C GLY A 576 35.68 -8.68 -14.24
N GLU A 577 34.50 -9.11 -13.80
CA GLU A 577 34.27 -10.09 -12.74
C GLU A 577 32.84 -10.63 -12.79
N GLU A 578 32.63 -11.80 -12.18
CA GLU A 578 31.30 -12.37 -11.98
C GLU A 578 30.57 -11.67 -10.84
N PHE A 579 29.27 -11.38 -11.02
CA PHE A 579 28.42 -10.77 -10.01
C PHE A 579 26.94 -11.10 -10.27
N ASN A 580 26.11 -10.97 -9.26
CA ASN A 580 24.66 -11.19 -9.41
C ASN A 580 23.97 -9.93 -9.97
N LEU A 581 23.51 -10.00 -11.24
CA LEU A 581 22.80 -8.91 -11.93
C LEU A 581 21.48 -8.51 -11.27
N SER A 582 20.90 -9.39 -10.44
CA SER A 582 19.70 -9.11 -9.66
C SER A 582 20.00 -8.43 -8.32
N SER A 583 21.25 -8.45 -7.85
CA SER A 583 21.66 -7.85 -6.59
C SER A 583 21.91 -6.37 -6.71
N THR A 584 21.02 -5.54 -6.19
CA THR A 584 21.17 -4.08 -6.16
C THR A 584 22.51 -3.64 -5.54
N LYS A 585 22.95 -4.31 -4.45
CA LYS A 585 24.18 -3.98 -3.75
C LYS A 585 25.42 -4.27 -4.61
N GLN A 586 25.47 -5.43 -5.28
CA GLN A 586 26.60 -5.77 -6.16
C GLN A 586 26.64 -4.85 -7.39
N LEU A 587 25.47 -4.54 -7.96
CA LEU A 587 25.39 -3.58 -9.06
C LEU A 587 25.90 -2.19 -8.68
N GLN A 588 25.61 -1.72 -7.47
CA GLN A 588 26.14 -0.44 -6.98
C GLN A 588 27.67 -0.47 -6.94
N GLY A 589 28.28 -1.53 -6.41
CA GLY A 589 29.74 -1.71 -6.37
C GLY A 589 30.36 -1.73 -7.79
N ILE A 590 29.76 -2.49 -8.72
CA ILE A 590 30.26 -2.55 -10.10
C ILE A 590 30.13 -1.22 -10.83
N LEU A 591 28.93 -0.62 -10.84
CA LEU A 591 28.66 0.58 -11.63
C LEU A 591 29.35 1.84 -11.07
N TYR A 592 29.27 2.06 -9.76
CA TYR A 592 29.67 3.32 -9.16
C TYR A 592 31.05 3.30 -8.48
N GLU A 593 31.45 2.18 -7.89
CA GLU A 593 32.75 2.07 -7.23
C GLU A 593 33.86 1.62 -8.20
N LYS A 594 33.57 0.60 -9.01
CA LYS A 594 34.55 0.02 -9.93
C LYS A 594 34.62 0.76 -11.26
N GLN A 595 33.46 0.90 -11.97
CA GLN A 595 33.41 1.60 -13.25
C GLN A 595 33.30 3.13 -13.12
N LYS A 596 33.04 3.63 -11.90
CA LYS A 596 32.96 5.06 -11.57
C LYS A 596 31.98 5.83 -12.46
N LEU A 597 30.84 5.20 -12.79
CA LEU A 597 29.79 5.89 -13.54
C LEU A 597 29.18 7.05 -12.72
N PRO A 598 28.63 8.09 -13.37
CA PRO A 598 28.04 9.23 -12.65
C PRO A 598 26.82 8.80 -11.84
N ILE A 599 26.75 9.28 -10.58
CA ILE A 599 25.61 9.04 -9.70
C ILE A 599 24.51 10.07 -10.02
N LEU A 600 23.53 9.68 -10.81
CA LEU A 600 22.43 10.55 -11.25
C LEU A 600 21.36 10.76 -10.16
N LYS A 601 21.13 9.74 -9.32
CA LYS A 601 20.11 9.75 -8.27
C LYS A 601 20.55 8.88 -7.10
N LYS A 602 20.17 9.27 -5.89
CA LYS A 602 20.37 8.46 -4.68
C LYS A 602 19.03 7.91 -4.18
N THR A 603 19.08 6.75 -3.53
CA THR A 603 17.94 6.19 -2.81
C THR A 603 17.64 7.02 -1.55
N PRO A 604 16.44 6.89 -0.94
CA PRO A 604 16.16 7.56 0.33
C PRO A 604 17.15 7.26 1.46
N LYS A 605 17.86 6.12 1.38
CA LYS A 605 18.93 5.73 2.31
C LYS A 605 20.31 6.25 1.92
N GLY A 606 20.42 7.15 0.92
CA GLY A 606 21.65 7.78 0.48
C GLY A 606 22.53 6.96 -0.47
N ALA A 607 22.24 5.69 -0.73
CA ALA A 607 23.00 4.86 -1.67
C ALA A 607 22.73 5.25 -3.13
N PRO A 608 23.67 5.08 -4.07
CA PRO A 608 23.44 5.31 -5.49
C PRO A 608 22.26 4.46 -6.01
N SER A 609 21.35 5.08 -6.74
CA SER A 609 20.18 4.36 -7.29
C SER A 609 20.58 3.53 -8.52
N THR A 610 20.03 2.31 -8.61
CA THR A 610 20.10 1.45 -9.80
C THR A 610 18.71 1.13 -10.31
N ASN A 611 17.74 2.04 -10.10
CA ASN A 611 16.40 1.88 -10.65
C ASN A 611 16.40 1.99 -12.19
N GLU A 612 15.30 1.61 -12.80
CA GLU A 612 15.16 1.56 -14.25
C GLU A 612 15.42 2.92 -14.89
N GLU A 613 14.91 4.01 -14.32
CA GLU A 613 15.10 5.38 -14.80
C GLU A 613 16.59 5.77 -14.88
N VAL A 614 17.33 5.50 -13.81
CA VAL A 614 18.77 5.79 -13.74
C VAL A 614 19.57 4.92 -14.70
N LEU A 615 19.25 3.62 -14.77
CA LEU A 615 19.95 2.72 -15.71
C LEU A 615 19.63 3.08 -17.17
N ALA A 616 18.41 3.50 -17.49
CA ALA A 616 18.02 3.94 -18.83
C ALA A 616 18.81 5.19 -19.27
N GLU A 617 19.03 6.12 -18.37
CA GLU A 617 19.85 7.30 -18.63
C GLU A 617 21.33 6.93 -18.81
N LEU A 618 21.87 6.09 -17.94
CA LEU A 618 23.22 5.59 -18.08
C LEU A 618 23.44 4.73 -19.33
N ALA A 619 22.41 4.01 -19.78
CA ALA A 619 22.46 3.15 -20.97
C ALA A 619 22.66 3.94 -22.28
N LEU A 620 22.45 5.25 -22.29
CA LEU A 620 22.72 6.12 -23.44
C LEU A 620 24.24 6.16 -23.75
N ASP A 621 25.07 6.15 -22.71
CA ASP A 621 26.51 6.36 -22.83
C ASP A 621 27.33 5.10 -22.46
N TYR A 622 26.74 4.16 -21.71
CA TYR A 622 27.45 3.02 -21.17
C TYR A 622 26.81 1.67 -21.55
N PRO A 623 27.60 0.67 -22.00
CA PRO A 623 27.06 -0.61 -22.46
C PRO A 623 26.55 -1.49 -21.31
N LEU A 624 27.19 -1.50 -20.13
CA LEU A 624 26.77 -2.37 -19.03
C LEU A 624 25.38 -2.02 -18.48
N PRO A 625 24.99 -0.77 -18.20
CA PRO A 625 23.63 -0.40 -17.85
C PRO A 625 22.57 -0.86 -18.87
N LYS A 626 22.88 -0.80 -20.17
CA LYS A 626 22.01 -1.28 -21.24
C LYS A 626 21.75 -2.79 -21.15
N LEU A 627 22.83 -3.58 -20.94
CA LEU A 627 22.72 -5.03 -20.74
C LEU A 627 21.93 -5.39 -19.48
N ILE A 628 22.14 -4.65 -18.38
CA ILE A 628 21.42 -4.86 -17.12
C ILE A 628 19.92 -4.61 -17.31
N LEU A 629 19.52 -3.59 -18.06
CA LEU A 629 18.11 -3.32 -18.38
C LEU A 629 17.50 -4.45 -19.22
N GLU A 630 18.20 -4.92 -20.24
CA GLU A 630 17.76 -6.06 -21.06
C GLU A 630 17.59 -7.31 -20.19
N TYR A 631 18.61 -7.66 -19.40
CA TYR A 631 18.58 -8.79 -18.47
C TYR A 631 17.40 -8.70 -17.49
N ARG A 632 17.20 -7.56 -16.82
CA ARG A 632 16.10 -7.36 -15.88
C ARG A 632 14.74 -7.48 -16.56
N GLY A 633 14.60 -6.95 -17.76
CA GLY A 633 13.38 -7.07 -18.56
C GLY A 633 13.03 -8.52 -18.86
N LEU A 634 13.98 -9.28 -19.38
CA LEU A 634 13.79 -10.71 -19.72
C LEU A 634 13.61 -11.58 -18.46
N ALA A 635 14.38 -11.33 -17.40
CA ALA A 635 14.24 -12.06 -16.14
C ALA A 635 12.86 -11.85 -15.50
N LYS A 636 12.33 -10.62 -15.58
CA LYS A 636 10.98 -10.30 -15.11
C LYS A 636 9.90 -11.00 -15.95
N LEU A 637 10.03 -10.99 -17.28
CA LEU A 637 9.10 -11.70 -18.17
C LEU A 637 9.10 -13.20 -17.87
N LYS A 638 10.27 -13.78 -17.72
CA LYS A 638 10.43 -15.21 -17.41
C LYS A 638 9.77 -15.56 -16.07
N SER A 639 10.18 -14.91 -15.01
CA SER A 639 9.71 -15.22 -13.66
C SER A 639 8.22 -14.91 -13.44
N THR A 640 7.68 -13.88 -14.11
CA THR A 640 6.29 -13.43 -13.88
C THR A 640 5.31 -14.17 -14.78
N TYR A 641 5.69 -14.49 -16.02
CA TYR A 641 4.76 -15.03 -17.01
C TYR A 641 5.13 -16.45 -17.44
N THR A 642 6.30 -16.68 -18.07
CA THR A 642 6.56 -17.98 -18.69
C THR A 642 6.71 -19.12 -17.68
N ASP A 643 7.25 -18.85 -16.49
CA ASP A 643 7.41 -19.86 -15.43
C ASP A 643 6.17 -19.95 -14.52
N LYS A 644 5.52 -18.81 -14.25
CA LYS A 644 4.46 -18.73 -13.24
C LYS A 644 3.07 -19.04 -13.80
N LEU A 645 2.71 -18.53 -15.00
CA LEU A 645 1.38 -18.72 -15.57
C LEU A 645 0.98 -20.21 -15.72
N PRO A 646 1.84 -21.11 -16.19
CA PRO A 646 1.48 -22.53 -16.27
C PRO A 646 1.11 -23.15 -14.91
N LEU A 647 1.71 -22.67 -13.82
CA LEU A 647 1.44 -23.15 -12.47
C LEU A 647 0.10 -22.64 -11.91
N MET A 648 -0.46 -21.59 -12.51
CA MET A 648 -1.73 -20.98 -12.13
C MET A 648 -2.92 -21.55 -12.90
N ILE A 649 -2.71 -22.52 -13.79
CA ILE A 649 -3.82 -23.19 -14.48
C ILE A 649 -4.64 -23.97 -13.45
N ASN A 650 -5.88 -23.58 -13.26
CA ASN A 650 -6.81 -24.30 -12.39
C ASN A 650 -7.07 -25.71 -12.96
N PRO A 651 -6.86 -26.78 -12.17
CA PRO A 651 -6.98 -28.15 -12.67
C PRO A 651 -8.39 -28.55 -13.07
N ALA A 652 -9.44 -27.90 -12.54
CA ALA A 652 -10.83 -28.20 -12.87
C ALA A 652 -11.27 -27.49 -14.15
N THR A 653 -10.98 -26.20 -14.31
CA THR A 653 -11.39 -25.40 -15.48
C THR A 653 -10.40 -25.47 -16.63
N LYS A 654 -9.13 -25.87 -16.37
CA LYS A 654 -8.00 -25.84 -17.31
C LYS A 654 -7.66 -24.43 -17.80
N ARG A 655 -8.05 -23.41 -17.04
CA ARG A 655 -7.88 -21.99 -17.38
C ARG A 655 -7.13 -21.25 -16.27
N VAL A 656 -6.60 -20.10 -16.60
CA VAL A 656 -6.05 -19.13 -15.64
C VAL A 656 -7.12 -18.11 -15.31
N HIS A 657 -7.29 -17.83 -14.04
CA HIS A 657 -8.29 -16.90 -13.52
C HIS A 657 -7.58 -15.76 -12.80
N THR A 658 -7.77 -14.54 -13.31
CA THR A 658 -7.29 -13.32 -12.65
C THR A 658 -8.35 -12.75 -11.72
N SER A 659 -7.96 -11.87 -10.81
CA SER A 659 -8.88 -11.03 -10.04
C SER A 659 -8.80 -9.58 -10.49
N TYR A 660 -9.95 -8.96 -10.79
CA TYR A 660 -10.06 -7.54 -11.11
C TYR A 660 -10.47 -6.74 -9.88
N HIS A 661 -9.81 -5.61 -9.65
CA HIS A 661 -10.09 -4.74 -8.51
C HIS A 661 -10.62 -3.39 -9.00
N GLN A 662 -11.78 -2.99 -8.47
CA GLN A 662 -12.43 -1.73 -8.80
C GLN A 662 -11.95 -0.56 -7.94
N ALA A 663 -11.53 -0.81 -6.69
CA ALA A 663 -11.26 0.20 -5.67
C ALA A 663 -9.76 0.38 -5.37
N VAL A 664 -8.89 0.32 -6.39
CA VAL A 664 -7.43 0.40 -6.20
C VAL A 664 -6.82 1.62 -6.88
N THR A 665 -7.22 1.91 -8.13
CA THR A 665 -6.60 3.02 -8.88
C THR A 665 -7.30 4.34 -8.59
N ALA A 666 -6.56 5.43 -8.49
CA ALA A 666 -7.16 6.74 -8.28
C ALA A 666 -8.04 7.21 -9.45
N THR A 667 -7.83 6.70 -10.67
CA THR A 667 -8.48 7.18 -11.90
C THR A 667 -9.75 6.44 -12.31
N GLY A 668 -10.21 5.46 -11.55
CA GLY A 668 -11.35 4.63 -11.96
C GLY A 668 -10.99 3.43 -12.83
N ARG A 669 -9.75 3.30 -13.30
CA ARG A 669 -9.30 2.12 -14.04
C ARG A 669 -9.34 0.86 -13.18
N LEU A 670 -9.63 -0.28 -13.78
CA LEU A 670 -9.47 -1.58 -13.13
C LEU A 670 -7.99 -1.91 -12.96
N SER A 671 -7.65 -2.60 -11.89
CA SER A 671 -6.37 -3.28 -11.76
C SER A 671 -6.59 -4.80 -11.72
N SER A 672 -5.55 -5.57 -12.03
CA SER A 672 -5.63 -7.02 -12.10
C SER A 672 -4.49 -7.63 -11.30
N SER A 673 -4.78 -8.72 -10.56
CA SER A 673 -3.79 -9.47 -9.79
C SER A 673 -4.03 -10.97 -9.89
N ASP A 674 -3.03 -11.73 -9.57
CA ASP A 674 -3.03 -13.19 -9.41
C ASP A 674 -3.59 -14.00 -10.59
N PRO A 675 -3.07 -13.79 -11.82
CA PRO A 675 -1.95 -12.96 -12.25
C PRO A 675 -2.38 -11.58 -12.77
N ASN A 676 -1.45 -10.61 -12.77
CA ASN A 676 -1.70 -9.33 -13.44
C ASN A 676 -1.57 -9.50 -14.96
N LEU A 677 -2.69 -9.64 -15.65
CA LEU A 677 -2.76 -9.79 -17.11
C LEU A 677 -2.64 -8.46 -17.87
N GLN A 678 -2.89 -7.32 -17.19
CA GLN A 678 -2.82 -5.99 -17.81
C GLN A 678 -1.38 -5.50 -18.05
N ASN A 679 -0.38 -6.13 -17.41
CA ASN A 679 1.02 -5.74 -17.53
C ASN A 679 1.82 -6.60 -18.53
N ILE A 680 1.16 -7.45 -19.33
CA ILE A 680 1.83 -8.22 -20.40
C ILE A 680 2.26 -7.25 -21.51
N PRO A 681 3.56 -7.16 -21.85
CA PRO A 681 4.05 -6.18 -22.82
C PRO A 681 3.46 -6.39 -24.21
N VAL A 682 3.18 -5.30 -24.90
CA VAL A 682 2.63 -5.30 -26.27
C VAL A 682 3.70 -4.96 -27.31
N ARG A 683 4.70 -4.14 -26.93
CA ARG A 683 5.58 -3.44 -27.88
C ARG A 683 6.84 -4.21 -28.27
N ASN A 684 7.22 -5.24 -27.51
CA ASN A 684 8.42 -6.02 -27.78
C ASN A 684 8.07 -7.44 -28.24
N ASP A 685 8.97 -8.07 -28.99
CA ASP A 685 8.76 -9.41 -29.54
C ASP A 685 8.52 -10.45 -28.44
N GLU A 686 9.20 -10.33 -27.32
CA GLU A 686 9.07 -11.25 -26.20
C GLU A 686 7.68 -11.17 -25.53
N GLY A 687 7.12 -9.95 -25.40
CA GLY A 687 5.76 -9.76 -24.90
C GLY A 687 4.71 -10.31 -25.87
N ARG A 688 4.89 -10.11 -27.17
CA ARG A 688 4.03 -10.69 -28.21
C ARG A 688 4.04 -12.21 -28.16
N ARG A 689 5.18 -12.84 -27.95
CA ARG A 689 5.28 -14.30 -27.77
C ARG A 689 4.51 -14.82 -26.57
N ILE A 690 4.47 -14.07 -25.46
CA ILE A 690 3.61 -14.41 -24.31
C ILE A 690 2.14 -14.35 -24.71
N ARG A 691 1.73 -13.36 -25.51
CA ARG A 691 0.34 -13.23 -26.01
C ARG A 691 -0.07 -14.37 -26.93
N GLN A 692 0.86 -14.98 -27.69
CA GLN A 692 0.61 -16.16 -28.51
C GLN A 692 0.19 -17.38 -27.69
N ALA A 693 0.56 -17.44 -26.42
CA ALA A 693 0.14 -18.51 -25.52
C ALA A 693 -1.34 -18.38 -25.06
N PHE A 694 -1.97 -17.22 -25.24
CA PHE A 694 -3.40 -17.01 -24.92
C PHE A 694 -4.23 -17.42 -26.13
N ILE A 695 -4.82 -18.60 -26.08
CA ILE A 695 -5.47 -19.28 -27.20
C ILE A 695 -6.96 -19.44 -27.02
N ALA A 696 -7.67 -19.65 -28.12
CA ALA A 696 -9.08 -20.05 -28.10
C ALA A 696 -9.23 -21.58 -28.04
N PRO A 697 -10.33 -22.11 -27.46
CA PRO A 697 -10.66 -23.51 -27.58
C PRO A 697 -11.02 -23.88 -29.03
N LYS A 698 -10.98 -25.18 -29.37
CA LYS A 698 -11.28 -25.68 -30.73
C LYS A 698 -12.69 -25.23 -31.19
N GLY A 699 -12.79 -24.64 -32.36
CA GLY A 699 -14.02 -24.09 -32.92
C GLY A 699 -14.38 -22.69 -32.43
N TYR A 700 -13.44 -22.04 -31.76
CA TYR A 700 -13.52 -20.66 -31.33
C TYR A 700 -12.30 -19.87 -31.81
N SER A 701 -12.47 -18.58 -31.95
CA SER A 701 -11.40 -17.63 -32.23
C SER A 701 -11.30 -16.60 -31.10
N ILE A 702 -10.08 -16.08 -30.89
CA ILE A 702 -9.88 -14.88 -30.05
C ILE A 702 -10.29 -13.66 -30.88
N VAL A 703 -11.06 -12.79 -30.27
CA VAL A 703 -11.44 -11.50 -30.84
C VAL A 703 -11.03 -10.41 -29.84
N ALA A 704 -10.22 -9.48 -30.29
CA ALA A 704 -9.76 -8.32 -29.52
C ALA A 704 -10.42 -7.07 -30.05
N ALA A 705 -11.09 -6.30 -29.18
CA ALA A 705 -11.76 -5.04 -29.51
C ALA A 705 -11.16 -3.90 -28.69
N ASP A 706 -10.40 -3.02 -29.35
CA ASP A 706 -9.67 -1.92 -28.74
C ASP A 706 -10.23 -0.55 -29.15
N TYR A 707 -10.34 0.38 -28.22
CA TYR A 707 -10.73 1.74 -28.54
C TYR A 707 -9.60 2.49 -29.22
N SER A 708 -9.87 2.94 -30.44
CA SER A 708 -8.91 3.71 -31.25
C SER A 708 -8.73 5.11 -30.72
N GLN A 709 -7.55 5.41 -30.16
CA GLN A 709 -7.14 6.74 -29.69
C GLN A 709 -8.13 7.37 -28.69
N ILE A 710 -8.69 6.60 -27.77
CA ILE A 710 -9.78 7.03 -26.89
C ILE A 710 -9.44 8.32 -26.13
N GLU A 711 -8.24 8.43 -25.56
CA GLU A 711 -7.85 9.59 -24.76
C GLU A 711 -7.76 10.87 -25.62
N LEU A 712 -7.35 10.77 -26.88
CA LEU A 712 -7.34 11.90 -27.82
C LEU A 712 -8.76 12.34 -28.23
N ARG A 713 -9.68 11.39 -28.39
CA ARG A 713 -11.10 11.67 -28.67
C ARG A 713 -11.76 12.34 -27.47
N ILE A 714 -11.48 11.88 -26.25
CA ILE A 714 -11.96 12.50 -25.01
C ILE A 714 -11.36 13.91 -24.89
N MET A 715 -10.07 14.11 -25.17
CA MET A 715 -9.44 15.44 -25.18
C MET A 715 -10.11 16.37 -26.20
N ALA A 716 -10.41 15.91 -27.40
CA ALA A 716 -11.12 16.69 -28.40
C ALA A 716 -12.50 17.16 -27.90
N HIS A 717 -13.22 16.27 -27.21
CA HIS A 717 -14.51 16.58 -26.59
C HIS A 717 -14.38 17.60 -25.45
N LEU A 718 -13.49 17.33 -24.46
CA LEU A 718 -13.31 18.17 -23.27
C LEU A 718 -12.75 19.56 -23.59
N SER A 719 -11.84 19.65 -24.56
CA SER A 719 -11.26 20.92 -24.98
C SER A 719 -12.17 21.74 -25.93
N GLY A 720 -13.05 21.05 -26.67
CA GLY A 720 -13.82 21.63 -27.73
C GLY A 720 -12.94 22.21 -28.86
N ASP A 721 -11.69 21.79 -28.97
CA ASP A 721 -10.75 22.28 -29.96
C ASP A 721 -11.20 21.98 -31.39
N LYS A 722 -11.39 23.02 -32.19
CA LYS A 722 -11.91 22.91 -33.56
C LYS A 722 -10.99 22.11 -34.48
N GLY A 723 -9.67 22.19 -34.26
CA GLY A 723 -8.68 21.45 -35.04
C GLY A 723 -8.78 19.95 -34.79
N LEU A 724 -8.85 19.55 -33.50
CA LEU A 724 -9.02 18.17 -33.11
C LEU A 724 -10.38 17.61 -33.54
N LEU A 725 -11.47 18.35 -33.30
CA LEU A 725 -12.83 17.92 -33.70
C LEU A 725 -12.92 17.69 -35.22
N ASN A 726 -12.40 18.62 -36.03
CA ASN A 726 -12.38 18.49 -37.49
C ASN A 726 -11.50 17.31 -37.96
N ALA A 727 -10.35 17.08 -37.31
CA ALA A 727 -9.48 15.97 -37.67
C ALA A 727 -10.21 14.64 -37.49
N PHE A 728 -10.87 14.43 -36.35
CA PHE A 728 -11.63 13.21 -36.10
C PHE A 728 -12.87 13.08 -36.96
N ALA A 729 -13.60 14.20 -37.22
CA ALA A 729 -14.78 14.16 -38.11
C ALA A 729 -14.43 13.78 -39.55
N ASN A 730 -13.23 14.12 -40.02
CA ASN A 730 -12.77 13.79 -41.36
C ASN A 730 -11.92 12.49 -41.43
N GLY A 731 -11.81 11.76 -40.36
CA GLY A 731 -11.03 10.50 -40.27
C GLY A 731 -9.51 10.69 -40.49
N LEU A 732 -8.99 11.90 -40.21
CA LEU A 732 -7.56 12.19 -40.36
C LEU A 732 -6.73 11.56 -39.25
N ASP A 733 -5.56 11.05 -39.62
CA ASP A 733 -4.55 10.61 -38.65
C ASP A 733 -3.95 11.83 -37.93
N ILE A 734 -4.39 12.08 -36.68
CA ILE A 734 -3.94 13.21 -35.88
C ILE A 734 -2.42 13.25 -35.70
N HIS A 735 -1.78 12.10 -35.53
CA HIS A 735 -0.32 12.07 -35.38
C HIS A 735 0.38 12.46 -36.66
N ARG A 736 -0.21 12.09 -37.80
CA ARG A 736 0.30 12.49 -39.11
C ARG A 736 0.06 13.97 -39.38
N ALA A 737 -1.10 14.48 -39.00
CA ALA A 737 -1.41 15.91 -39.12
C ALA A 737 -0.46 16.75 -38.22
N THR A 738 -0.28 16.35 -36.98
CA THR A 738 0.68 17.02 -36.07
C THR A 738 2.12 16.93 -36.61
N ALA A 739 2.54 15.79 -37.16
CA ALA A 739 3.87 15.65 -37.77
C ALA A 739 4.06 16.58 -38.96
N SER A 740 3.04 16.69 -39.83
CA SER A 740 3.04 17.60 -40.96
C SER A 740 3.31 19.04 -40.56
N GLU A 741 2.65 19.50 -39.51
CA GLU A 741 2.73 20.87 -39.04
C GLU A 741 3.99 21.15 -38.21
N VAL A 742 4.31 20.28 -37.26
CA VAL A 742 5.48 20.45 -36.40
C VAL A 742 6.79 20.37 -37.17
N PHE A 743 6.86 19.49 -38.18
CA PHE A 743 8.06 19.33 -39.00
C PHE A 743 8.02 20.12 -40.31
N GLY A 744 6.92 20.84 -40.60
CA GLY A 744 6.76 21.67 -41.82
C GLY A 744 6.76 20.84 -43.12
N ILE A 745 6.20 19.63 -43.11
CA ILE A 745 6.23 18.65 -44.19
C ILE A 745 4.82 18.42 -44.71
N ALA A 746 4.66 18.21 -46.01
CA ALA A 746 3.35 17.87 -46.58
C ALA A 746 2.84 16.53 -46.00
N LEU A 747 1.53 16.44 -45.76
CA LEU A 747 0.88 15.31 -45.04
C LEU A 747 1.19 13.95 -45.67
N ASP A 748 1.26 13.88 -46.99
CA ASP A 748 1.58 12.68 -47.79
C ASP A 748 3.04 12.27 -47.67
N LYS A 749 3.94 13.16 -47.27
CA LYS A 749 5.40 12.94 -47.15
C LYS A 749 5.84 12.64 -45.72
N VAL A 750 4.94 12.62 -44.77
CA VAL A 750 5.25 12.28 -43.36
C VAL A 750 5.72 10.82 -43.26
N THR A 751 6.96 10.63 -42.77
CA THR A 751 7.52 9.31 -42.53
C THR A 751 6.94 8.64 -41.29
N SER A 752 7.11 7.31 -41.18
CA SER A 752 6.69 6.55 -39.99
C SER A 752 7.40 7.00 -38.73
N GLU A 753 8.65 7.44 -38.82
CA GLU A 753 9.44 7.96 -37.70
C GLU A 753 8.93 9.30 -37.23
N GLN A 754 8.65 10.23 -38.15
CA GLN A 754 8.07 11.53 -37.84
C GLN A 754 6.68 11.39 -37.23
N ARG A 755 5.86 10.47 -37.76
CA ARG A 755 4.56 10.14 -37.17
C ARG A 755 4.72 9.60 -35.74
N ARG A 756 5.74 8.76 -35.47
CA ARG A 756 6.04 8.25 -34.13
C ARG A 756 6.47 9.39 -33.19
N SER A 757 7.30 10.29 -33.65
CA SER A 757 7.71 11.48 -32.89
C SER A 757 6.51 12.39 -32.58
N ALA A 758 5.63 12.62 -33.53
CA ALA A 758 4.40 13.38 -33.33
C ALA A 758 3.43 12.66 -32.36
N LYS A 759 3.37 11.32 -32.38
CA LYS A 759 2.63 10.56 -31.38
C LYS A 759 3.17 10.84 -29.97
N ALA A 760 4.49 10.86 -29.81
CA ALA A 760 5.12 11.20 -28.53
C ALA A 760 4.86 12.65 -28.10
N ILE A 761 4.86 13.60 -29.06
CA ILE A 761 4.51 15.00 -28.80
C ILE A 761 3.05 15.13 -28.35
N ASN A 762 2.10 14.55 -29.10
CA ASN A 762 0.67 14.62 -28.78
C ASN A 762 0.38 14.09 -27.38
N PHE A 763 0.81 12.88 -27.08
CA PHE A 763 0.58 12.30 -25.75
C PHE A 763 1.36 13.04 -24.66
N GLY A 764 2.63 13.39 -24.90
CA GLY A 764 3.44 14.11 -23.93
C GLY A 764 2.82 15.46 -23.54
N LEU A 765 2.36 16.24 -24.50
CA LEU A 765 1.77 17.57 -24.24
C LEU A 765 0.40 17.48 -23.59
N ILE A 766 -0.45 16.56 -24.05
CA ILE A 766 -1.78 16.32 -23.46
C ILE A 766 -1.64 15.90 -21.99
N TYR A 767 -0.61 15.14 -21.65
CA TYR A 767 -0.31 14.77 -20.25
C TYR A 767 0.47 15.83 -19.47
N GLY A 768 0.60 17.05 -20.00
CA GLY A 768 1.24 18.15 -19.29
C GLY A 768 2.76 18.03 -19.16
N MET A 769 3.41 17.33 -20.10
CA MET A 769 4.86 17.20 -20.14
C MET A 769 5.53 18.55 -20.38
N SER A 770 6.61 18.82 -19.64
CA SER A 770 7.42 20.02 -19.84
C SER A 770 8.32 19.91 -21.07
N ALA A 771 8.83 21.06 -21.56
CA ALA A 771 9.82 21.09 -22.65
C ALA A 771 11.08 20.26 -22.34
N PHE A 772 11.46 20.16 -21.07
CA PHE A 772 12.57 19.30 -20.63
C PHE A 772 12.21 17.80 -20.77
N GLY A 773 11.01 17.40 -20.37
CA GLY A 773 10.55 16.01 -20.53
C GLY A 773 10.48 15.60 -22.01
N LEU A 774 9.92 16.50 -22.85
CA LEU A 774 9.80 16.29 -24.28
C LEU A 774 11.18 16.22 -24.98
N SER A 775 12.13 17.07 -24.58
CA SER A 775 13.50 17.06 -25.14
C SER A 775 14.21 15.73 -24.87
N ARG A 776 14.04 15.15 -23.69
CA ARG A 776 14.59 13.85 -23.35
C ARG A 776 13.92 12.72 -24.15
N GLN A 777 12.59 12.74 -24.27
CA GLN A 777 11.82 11.71 -24.95
C GLN A 777 12.13 11.65 -26.47
N LEU A 778 12.34 12.80 -27.08
CA LEU A 778 12.63 12.92 -28.51
C LEU A 778 14.13 12.95 -28.82
N ASN A 779 14.99 13.02 -27.79
CA ASN A 779 16.43 13.22 -27.90
C ASN A 779 16.81 14.45 -28.75
N ILE A 780 16.17 15.59 -28.46
CA ILE A 780 16.38 16.88 -29.15
C ILE A 780 16.71 17.99 -28.14
N PRO A 781 17.30 19.12 -28.59
CA PRO A 781 17.55 20.26 -27.70
C PRO A 781 16.28 20.80 -27.08
N ARG A 782 16.37 21.29 -25.83
CA ARG A 782 15.24 21.89 -25.10
C ARG A 782 14.59 23.07 -25.84
N SER A 783 15.39 23.87 -26.54
CA SER A 783 14.91 24.99 -27.36
C SER A 783 14.01 24.53 -28.51
N GLU A 784 14.34 23.40 -29.12
CA GLU A 784 13.55 22.78 -30.19
C GLU A 784 12.26 22.16 -29.65
N SER A 785 12.32 21.48 -28.51
CA SER A 785 11.13 20.99 -27.80
C SER A 785 10.17 22.13 -27.45
N GLN A 786 10.69 23.27 -27.00
CA GLN A 786 9.86 24.44 -26.71
C GLN A 786 9.17 24.97 -27.96
N LYS A 787 9.86 24.99 -29.12
CA LYS A 787 9.24 25.37 -30.39
C LYS A 787 8.12 24.42 -30.78
N TYR A 788 8.31 23.10 -30.65
CA TYR A 788 7.27 22.12 -30.95
C TYR A 788 6.05 22.26 -30.03
N MET A 789 6.27 22.55 -28.73
CA MET A 789 5.18 22.87 -27.80
C MET A 789 4.39 24.12 -28.24
N ASN A 790 5.08 25.19 -28.59
CA ASN A 790 4.44 26.44 -29.03
C ASN A 790 3.60 26.20 -30.29
N LEU A 791 4.14 25.53 -31.31
CA LEU A 791 3.43 25.17 -32.55
C LEU A 791 2.21 24.28 -32.27
N TYR A 792 2.33 23.35 -31.37
CA TYR A 792 1.22 22.48 -30.96
C TYR A 792 0.07 23.28 -30.37
N PHE A 793 0.34 24.16 -29.39
CA PHE A 793 -0.68 24.98 -28.74
C PHE A 793 -1.23 26.09 -29.62
N GLU A 794 -0.43 26.60 -30.56
CA GLU A 794 -0.91 27.49 -31.61
C GLU A 794 -1.93 26.79 -32.52
N ARG A 795 -1.67 25.52 -32.83
CA ARG A 795 -2.57 24.70 -33.65
C ARG A 795 -3.81 24.24 -32.90
N TYR A 796 -3.66 23.90 -31.62
CA TYR A 796 -4.72 23.38 -30.76
C TYR A 796 -4.92 24.28 -29.52
N PRO A 797 -5.37 25.54 -29.71
CA PRO A 797 -5.52 26.49 -28.60
C PRO A 797 -6.57 26.05 -27.59
N GLY A 798 -7.61 25.33 -28.01
CA GLY A 798 -8.63 24.80 -27.12
C GLY A 798 -8.07 23.77 -26.11
N VAL A 799 -6.99 23.05 -26.45
CA VAL A 799 -6.31 22.14 -25.53
C VAL A 799 -5.60 22.94 -24.42
N GLN A 800 -4.94 24.04 -24.78
CA GLN A 800 -4.29 24.89 -23.79
C GLN A 800 -5.31 25.51 -22.82
N ASP A 801 -6.42 26.02 -23.36
CA ASP A 801 -7.52 26.61 -22.58
C ASP A 801 -8.15 25.56 -21.63
N TYR A 802 -8.33 24.33 -22.09
CA TYR A 802 -8.80 23.23 -21.26
C TYR A 802 -7.84 22.95 -20.09
N MET A 803 -6.55 22.85 -20.36
CA MET A 803 -5.54 22.60 -19.34
C MET A 803 -5.55 23.68 -18.26
N GLU A 804 -5.67 24.95 -18.65
CA GLU A 804 -5.68 26.06 -17.70
C GLU A 804 -6.97 26.09 -16.86
N ARG A 805 -8.14 25.93 -17.49
CA ARG A 805 -9.43 25.84 -16.78
C ARG A 805 -9.44 24.67 -15.81
N THR A 806 -8.89 23.53 -16.19
CA THR A 806 -8.87 22.32 -15.34
C THR A 806 -7.97 22.51 -14.13
N ARG A 807 -6.83 23.21 -14.28
CA ARG A 807 -5.97 23.58 -13.14
C ARG A 807 -6.70 24.52 -12.17
N GLN A 808 -7.41 25.52 -12.70
CA GLN A 808 -8.19 26.45 -11.88
C GLN A 808 -9.31 25.72 -11.13
N GLN A 809 -10.09 24.87 -11.80
CA GLN A 809 -11.13 24.06 -11.17
C GLN A 809 -10.56 23.14 -10.10
N ALA A 810 -9.43 22.49 -10.36
CA ALA A 810 -8.75 21.66 -9.39
C ALA A 810 -8.31 22.47 -8.15
N ALA A 811 -7.81 23.69 -8.35
CA ALA A 811 -7.44 24.58 -7.26
C ALA A 811 -8.66 25.09 -6.46
N GLU A 812 -9.80 25.33 -7.11
CA GLU A 812 -11.02 25.80 -6.44
C GLU A 812 -11.71 24.68 -5.63
N HIS A 813 -11.79 23.48 -6.19
CA HIS A 813 -12.60 22.40 -5.60
C HIS A 813 -11.78 21.32 -4.90
N GLY A 814 -10.47 21.25 -5.10
CA GLY A 814 -9.60 20.18 -4.60
C GLY A 814 -9.75 18.86 -5.35
N TYR A 815 -10.57 18.81 -6.40
CA TYR A 815 -10.78 17.64 -7.26
C TYR A 815 -11.08 18.05 -8.71
N VAL A 816 -11.00 17.07 -9.61
CA VAL A 816 -11.50 17.12 -10.99
C VAL A 816 -12.47 15.97 -11.21
N SER A 817 -13.32 16.06 -12.26
CA SER A 817 -14.35 15.05 -12.54
C SER A 817 -14.23 14.48 -13.94
N THR A 818 -14.68 13.23 -14.11
CA THR A 818 -14.95 12.62 -15.42
C THR A 818 -16.24 13.18 -16.03
N LEU A 819 -16.54 12.82 -17.27
CA LEU A 819 -17.80 13.19 -17.92
C LEU A 819 -19.03 12.60 -17.22
N ASP A 820 -18.91 11.47 -16.57
CA ASP A 820 -19.97 10.85 -15.79
C ASP A 820 -20.08 11.38 -14.35
N GLY A 821 -19.14 12.26 -13.93
CA GLY A 821 -19.16 12.86 -12.60
C GLY A 821 -18.27 12.18 -11.55
N ARG A 822 -17.53 11.12 -11.89
CA ARG A 822 -16.55 10.50 -10.97
C ARG A 822 -15.51 11.52 -10.55
N ARG A 823 -15.29 11.72 -9.25
CA ARG A 823 -14.35 12.70 -8.72
C ARG A 823 -12.98 12.09 -8.46
N LEU A 824 -11.95 12.84 -8.81
CA LEU A 824 -10.56 12.58 -8.45
C LEU A 824 -10.06 13.70 -7.56
N TYR A 825 -9.82 13.39 -6.29
CA TYR A 825 -9.28 14.35 -5.33
C TYR A 825 -7.78 14.53 -5.50
N LEU A 826 -7.31 15.76 -5.30
CA LEU A 826 -5.93 16.19 -5.53
C LEU A 826 -5.37 16.86 -4.27
N PRO A 827 -5.03 16.11 -3.23
CA PRO A 827 -4.62 16.67 -1.93
C PRO A 827 -3.42 17.61 -2.03
N ASP A 828 -2.53 17.39 -3.01
CA ASP A 828 -1.33 18.19 -3.22
C ASP A 828 -1.52 19.42 -4.11
N ILE A 829 -2.75 19.73 -4.57
CA ILE A 829 -2.99 20.87 -5.50
C ILE A 829 -2.63 22.22 -4.86
N HIS A 830 -2.76 22.33 -3.54
CA HIS A 830 -2.37 23.50 -2.75
C HIS A 830 -1.04 23.34 -2.03
N SER A 831 -0.27 22.30 -2.35
CA SER A 831 1.01 22.03 -1.69
C SER A 831 1.97 23.19 -1.88
N ARG A 832 2.64 23.60 -0.80
CA ARG A 832 3.73 24.58 -0.86
C ARG A 832 4.96 24.04 -1.57
N ASN A 833 5.12 22.72 -1.59
CA ASN A 833 6.15 22.06 -2.38
C ASN A 833 5.81 22.20 -3.87
N ALA A 834 6.58 23.00 -4.59
CA ALA A 834 6.37 23.24 -6.02
C ALA A 834 6.42 21.96 -6.87
N MET A 835 7.18 20.94 -6.46
CA MET A 835 7.26 19.67 -7.18
C MET A 835 5.98 18.84 -6.96
N ALA A 836 5.49 18.74 -5.73
CA ALA A 836 4.22 18.07 -5.40
C ALA A 836 3.04 18.79 -6.09
N ARG A 837 2.96 20.13 -5.99
CA ARG A 837 1.92 20.91 -6.67
C ARG A 837 1.92 20.71 -8.19
N LYS A 838 3.09 20.77 -8.85
CA LYS A 838 3.20 20.51 -10.30
C LYS A 838 2.83 19.07 -10.65
N GLY A 839 3.07 18.12 -9.75
CA GLY A 839 2.58 16.75 -9.85
C GLY A 839 1.06 16.69 -9.86
N ALA A 840 0.41 17.35 -8.87
CA ALA A 840 -1.04 17.44 -8.76
C ALA A 840 -1.68 18.21 -9.95
N GLU A 841 -1.07 19.30 -10.43
CA GLU A 841 -1.51 20.03 -11.62
C GLU A 841 -1.51 19.15 -12.89
N ARG A 842 -0.49 18.29 -13.05
CA ARG A 842 -0.46 17.29 -14.14
C ARG A 842 -1.51 16.20 -13.95
N ALA A 843 -1.68 15.71 -12.74
CA ALA A 843 -2.73 14.75 -12.40
C ALA A 843 -4.12 15.35 -12.70
N ALA A 844 -4.35 16.62 -12.38
CA ALA A 844 -5.59 17.33 -12.67
C ALA A 844 -5.96 17.31 -14.17
N ILE A 845 -4.97 17.51 -15.04
CA ILE A 845 -5.18 17.52 -16.50
C ILE A 845 -5.50 16.10 -17.01
N ASN A 846 -4.80 15.10 -16.50
CA ASN A 846 -4.88 13.73 -17.00
C ASN A 846 -6.09 12.96 -16.47
N ALA A 847 -6.48 13.22 -15.23
CA ALA A 847 -7.48 12.46 -14.54
C ALA A 847 -8.88 12.46 -15.21
N PRO A 848 -9.39 13.60 -15.72
CA PRO A 848 -10.68 13.58 -16.44
C PRO A 848 -10.66 12.72 -17.70
N MET A 849 -9.54 12.69 -18.44
CA MET A 849 -9.40 11.86 -19.64
C MET A 849 -9.31 10.38 -19.31
N GLN A 850 -8.36 10.03 -18.43
CA GLN A 850 -8.14 8.63 -18.05
C GLN A 850 -9.34 8.05 -17.31
N GLY A 851 -9.97 8.84 -16.45
CA GLY A 851 -11.16 8.41 -15.73
C GLY A 851 -12.37 8.26 -16.66
N THR A 852 -12.56 9.17 -17.62
CA THR A 852 -13.63 9.04 -18.62
C THR A 852 -13.40 7.81 -19.52
N ALA A 853 -12.16 7.53 -19.92
CA ALA A 853 -11.83 6.31 -20.66
C ALA A 853 -12.16 5.05 -19.83
N ALA A 854 -11.86 5.08 -18.53
CA ALA A 854 -12.23 3.99 -17.62
C ALA A 854 -13.75 3.83 -17.47
N ASP A 855 -14.50 4.92 -17.38
CA ASP A 855 -15.97 4.87 -17.31
C ASP A 855 -16.56 4.36 -18.63
N ILE A 856 -16.01 4.75 -19.78
CA ILE A 856 -16.43 4.24 -21.13
C ILE A 856 -16.25 2.72 -21.21
N ILE A 857 -15.06 2.18 -20.89
CA ILE A 857 -14.79 0.74 -20.98
C ILE A 857 -15.68 -0.04 -20.01
N LYS A 858 -15.93 0.46 -18.81
CA LYS A 858 -16.82 -0.16 -17.83
C LYS A 858 -18.29 -0.21 -18.34
N LYS A 859 -18.77 0.88 -18.91
CA LYS A 859 -20.11 0.93 -19.55
C LYS A 859 -20.22 -0.04 -20.73
N ALA A 860 -19.17 -0.13 -21.55
CA ALA A 860 -19.11 -1.09 -22.64
C ALA A 860 -19.17 -2.53 -22.12
N MET A 861 -18.42 -2.85 -21.07
CA MET A 861 -18.46 -4.17 -20.41
C MET A 861 -19.86 -4.52 -19.92
N ILE A 862 -20.55 -3.58 -19.25
CA ILE A 862 -21.91 -3.76 -18.75
C ILE A 862 -22.88 -3.99 -19.91
N ALA A 863 -22.86 -3.14 -20.95
CA ALA A 863 -23.75 -3.26 -22.11
C ALA A 863 -23.54 -4.57 -22.88
N ILE A 864 -22.29 -5.01 -23.03
CA ILE A 864 -21.96 -6.28 -23.67
C ILE A 864 -22.42 -7.46 -22.80
N ASP A 865 -22.16 -7.41 -21.50
CA ASP A 865 -22.58 -8.48 -20.60
C ASP A 865 -24.12 -8.62 -20.56
N ASP A 866 -24.86 -7.52 -20.55
CA ASP A 866 -26.31 -7.50 -20.65
C ASP A 866 -26.79 -8.18 -21.93
N TRP A 867 -26.11 -7.95 -23.05
CA TRP A 867 -26.42 -8.65 -24.30
C TRP A 867 -26.08 -10.13 -24.20
N LEU A 868 -24.92 -10.51 -23.64
CA LEU A 868 -24.50 -11.89 -23.47
C LEU A 868 -25.49 -12.69 -22.58
N GLN A 869 -26.06 -12.07 -21.55
CA GLN A 869 -27.01 -12.73 -20.63
C GLN A 869 -28.40 -12.90 -21.27
N LYS A 870 -28.84 -11.96 -22.11
CA LYS A 870 -30.16 -11.99 -22.74
C LYS A 870 -30.23 -12.93 -23.94
N ASP A 871 -29.23 -12.86 -24.80
CA ASP A 871 -29.27 -13.57 -26.10
C ASP A 871 -28.49 -14.90 -26.06
N THR A 872 -27.77 -15.17 -24.95
CA THR A 872 -26.95 -16.37 -24.73
C THR A 872 -26.12 -16.80 -25.95
N PRO A 873 -25.41 -15.87 -26.61
CA PRO A 873 -24.64 -16.19 -27.78
C PRO A 873 -23.47 -17.10 -27.43
N LYS A 874 -22.87 -17.76 -28.43
CA LYS A 874 -21.65 -18.53 -28.27
C LYS A 874 -20.43 -17.61 -28.19
N VAL A 875 -20.49 -16.63 -27.29
CA VAL A 875 -19.50 -15.57 -27.03
C VAL A 875 -19.18 -15.52 -25.54
N LYS A 876 -17.92 -15.38 -25.21
CA LYS A 876 -17.47 -15.17 -23.83
C LYS A 876 -16.54 -13.97 -23.78
N MET A 877 -16.80 -13.02 -22.90
CA MET A 877 -15.83 -11.98 -22.54
C MET A 877 -14.85 -12.58 -21.53
N ILE A 878 -13.56 -12.61 -21.87
CA ILE A 878 -12.52 -13.34 -21.09
C ILE A 878 -11.51 -12.44 -20.41
N MET A 879 -11.25 -11.25 -20.95
CA MET A 879 -10.28 -10.30 -20.36
C MET A 879 -10.69 -8.86 -20.65
N GLN A 880 -10.26 -7.97 -19.75
CA GLN A 880 -10.17 -6.53 -19.97
C GLN A 880 -8.73 -6.10 -19.74
N VAL A 881 -8.11 -5.43 -20.71
CA VAL A 881 -6.70 -5.00 -20.67
C VAL A 881 -6.61 -3.56 -21.21
N HIS A 882 -6.33 -2.58 -20.34
CA HIS A 882 -6.31 -1.15 -20.69
C HIS A 882 -7.62 -0.66 -21.33
N ASP A 883 -7.62 -0.36 -22.61
CA ASP A 883 -8.78 0.12 -23.37
C ASP A 883 -9.35 -0.97 -24.30
N GLU A 884 -8.95 -2.23 -24.08
CA GLU A 884 -9.24 -3.41 -24.89
C GLU A 884 -10.14 -4.41 -24.13
N LEU A 885 -11.10 -5.01 -24.83
CA LEU A 885 -11.87 -6.18 -24.39
C LEU A 885 -11.52 -7.37 -25.27
N VAL A 886 -11.27 -8.52 -24.64
CA VAL A 886 -10.91 -9.76 -25.33
C VAL A 886 -11.98 -10.81 -25.14
N PHE A 887 -12.34 -11.47 -26.23
CA PHE A 887 -13.43 -12.44 -26.29
C PHE A 887 -12.97 -13.78 -26.86
N GLU A 888 -13.63 -14.86 -26.46
CA GLU A 888 -13.71 -16.11 -27.18
C GLU A 888 -15.05 -16.17 -27.91
N ILE A 889 -15.01 -16.26 -29.23
CA ILE A 889 -16.22 -16.29 -30.07
C ILE A 889 -16.22 -17.57 -30.90
N HIS A 890 -17.33 -18.31 -30.88
CA HIS A 890 -17.48 -19.50 -31.73
C HIS A 890 -17.51 -19.10 -33.21
N ASP A 891 -16.78 -19.83 -34.05
CA ASP A 891 -16.54 -19.49 -35.46
C ASP A 891 -17.83 -19.28 -36.27
N SER A 892 -18.94 -19.94 -35.89
CA SER A 892 -20.23 -19.80 -36.59
C SER A 892 -20.95 -18.48 -36.36
N VAL A 893 -20.51 -17.63 -35.41
CA VAL A 893 -21.18 -16.37 -35.05
C VAL A 893 -20.23 -15.17 -35.00
N ILE A 894 -19.01 -15.30 -35.54
CA ILE A 894 -17.96 -14.26 -35.45
C ILE A 894 -18.44 -12.94 -36.05
N GLU A 895 -18.89 -12.89 -37.30
CA GLU A 895 -19.22 -11.65 -38.01
C GLU A 895 -20.37 -10.88 -37.34
N GLU A 896 -21.41 -11.61 -36.94
CA GLU A 896 -22.57 -11.01 -36.26
C GLU A 896 -22.15 -10.47 -34.88
N SER A 897 -21.36 -11.24 -34.13
CA SER A 897 -20.88 -10.86 -32.80
C SER A 897 -19.94 -9.65 -32.84
N ILE A 898 -19.02 -9.60 -33.78
CA ILE A 898 -18.12 -8.45 -34.01
C ILE A 898 -18.94 -7.18 -34.27
N SER A 899 -19.94 -7.27 -35.18
CA SER A 899 -20.80 -6.13 -35.50
C SER A 899 -21.55 -5.63 -34.26
N LYS A 900 -22.04 -6.54 -33.43
CA LYS A 900 -22.77 -6.22 -32.21
C LYS A 900 -21.86 -5.63 -31.12
N ILE A 901 -20.68 -6.25 -30.86
CA ILE A 901 -19.69 -5.75 -29.91
C ILE A 901 -19.25 -4.34 -30.29
N LYS A 902 -18.91 -4.12 -31.58
CA LYS A 902 -18.55 -2.80 -32.07
C LYS A 902 -19.64 -1.75 -31.82
N ALA A 903 -20.87 -2.06 -32.17
CA ALA A 903 -21.98 -1.14 -31.95
C ALA A 903 -22.21 -0.81 -30.46
N LEU A 904 -22.07 -1.78 -29.54
CA LEU A 904 -22.25 -1.60 -28.12
C LEU A 904 -21.08 -0.75 -27.54
N MET A 905 -19.83 -1.01 -27.95
CA MET A 905 -18.69 -0.24 -27.50
C MET A 905 -18.73 1.21 -28.02
N GLU A 906 -19.01 1.42 -29.32
CA GLU A 906 -19.07 2.76 -29.91
C GLU A 906 -20.29 3.56 -29.42
N GLY A 907 -21.36 2.90 -29.01
CA GLY A 907 -22.60 3.52 -28.53
C GLY A 907 -22.69 3.79 -27.02
N CYS A 908 -21.72 3.35 -26.20
CA CYS A 908 -21.86 3.43 -24.73
C CYS A 908 -21.74 4.86 -24.17
N MET A 909 -21.19 5.80 -24.90
CA MET A 909 -21.11 7.23 -24.53
C MET A 909 -21.16 8.13 -25.79
N GLN A 910 -21.89 9.23 -25.70
CA GLN A 910 -21.94 10.23 -26.77
C GLN A 910 -20.90 11.33 -26.53
N LEU A 911 -19.94 11.45 -27.41
CA LEU A 911 -18.95 12.53 -27.46
C LEU A 911 -19.18 13.42 -28.70
N ASN A 912 -18.57 14.59 -28.73
CA ASN A 912 -18.57 15.48 -29.92
C ASN A 912 -17.78 14.89 -31.09
N VAL A 913 -17.06 13.80 -30.85
CA VAL A 913 -16.38 12.97 -31.85
C VAL A 913 -16.86 11.53 -31.68
N PRO A 914 -17.02 10.75 -32.76
CA PRO A 914 -17.47 9.36 -32.63
C PRO A 914 -16.39 8.53 -31.89
N LEU A 915 -16.82 7.66 -30.98
CA LEU A 915 -15.97 6.58 -30.52
C LEU A 915 -15.73 5.61 -31.67
N GLN A 916 -14.53 5.07 -31.77
CA GLN A 916 -14.16 4.10 -32.81
C GLN A 916 -13.48 2.93 -32.18
N VAL A 917 -13.85 1.73 -32.59
CA VAL A 917 -13.31 0.47 -32.10
C VAL A 917 -12.67 -0.30 -33.25
N ASP A 918 -11.40 -0.63 -33.08
CA ASP A 918 -10.66 -1.52 -33.97
C ASP A 918 -10.79 -2.94 -33.45
N ILE A 919 -11.15 -3.87 -34.32
CA ILE A 919 -11.39 -5.29 -33.94
C ILE A 919 -10.55 -6.19 -34.82
N GLY A 920 -9.76 -7.04 -34.15
CA GLY A 920 -9.01 -8.09 -34.81
C GLY A 920 -9.47 -9.49 -34.35
N THR A 921 -9.13 -10.49 -35.16
CA THR A 921 -9.47 -11.89 -34.91
C THR A 921 -8.26 -12.78 -35.17
N GLY A 922 -8.05 -13.79 -34.35
CA GLY A 922 -6.93 -14.71 -34.53
C GLY A 922 -7.13 -16.00 -33.73
N MET A 923 -6.21 -16.92 -33.89
CA MET A 923 -6.16 -18.16 -33.09
C MET A 923 -5.61 -17.92 -31.68
N ASN A 924 -4.93 -16.82 -31.49
CA ASN A 924 -4.35 -16.37 -30.23
C ASN A 924 -4.47 -14.85 -30.10
N TRP A 925 -4.13 -14.33 -28.93
CA TRP A 925 -4.28 -12.91 -28.63
C TRP A 925 -3.31 -12.01 -29.43
N ASP A 926 -2.11 -12.49 -29.78
CA ASP A 926 -1.15 -11.72 -30.60
C ASP A 926 -1.67 -11.53 -32.03
N GLU A 927 -2.28 -12.56 -32.63
CA GLU A 927 -2.88 -12.50 -33.96
C GLU A 927 -4.15 -11.62 -34.00
N ALA A 928 -4.86 -11.55 -32.89
CA ALA A 928 -6.09 -10.76 -32.77
C ALA A 928 -5.82 -9.27 -32.51
N HIS A 929 -4.59 -8.87 -32.19
CA HIS A 929 -4.21 -7.48 -31.85
C HIS A 929 -3.37 -6.85 -33.00
#